data_758df67a091549ed2706492235d2a423
#
_entry.id   758df67a091549ed2706492235d2a423
#
_cell.length_a   1.000
_cell.length_b   1.000
_cell.length_c   1.000
_cell.angle_alpha   90.00
_cell.angle_beta   90.00
_cell.angle_gamma   90.00
#
_symmetry.space_group_name_H-M   'P 1'
#
loop_
_entity.id
_entity.type
_entity.pdbx_description
1 polymer ?
#
loop_
_entity_poly.entity_id
_entity_poly.type
_entity_poly.pdbx_seq_one_letter_code
_entity_poly.pdbx_strand_id
1 'polypeptide(L)'
;MTDRPSARMKQRLNIWLSLPVAAILIYTVATIFSVSIKDGKKWQSLANAQQLKSTAVSASRGTIYDSNGTVLSQSATVYTVYADPLMLKEKLDDNDKKIEELKGYIAKEDDASKKATYQQRLDATKSGDECLDELVEFLALNLEIDTNTVREKLTKTDTQYIVLKKEVEKTVSTAIEDKLTELGIDGVRCDPTTRRLYPQNTLASVVLGHTDYEGNGIYGLEAYYDDYLSGIDGRIITAKASDGTEIPYRYKQSYDAQDGDDLNLNIDANIQYILEKELAKAVEENQPTDRACGIIMNPKTGQIYAMATSDPYDPNEPAAISDEKTAAELAGLDEDSNDYKQKQLDAWSLQWKNKAVSETYNPGSVFKVITGASALEEKAITPNDTFGCGTQIQVEDTTFHCWSTTDHGSQDFAQAMLNSCNPAFIQIGMKLGSEKFCQYYNAFGFNELTGIDLPAESNSISMPLSNMGPVQLASSSFGQTNKVTPIQMITAYSAAINGGYLVTPQVVNSITDENGNIVKKMDTVVRRQVISEDTSASMREILEGVVEGQPGSNCYIKGYRIGGKSGTSQKIDEDSTGQTYVSSYCAFAPADDPEIVMLVMVDHPTGEKFYGSQVAAPICVNVLSDVLPYVGIFPEYDESELADLQVSVPSVQYYTVEEATKTLEDLGLEVKVKGEGDTVVKQTPVAAKIEHGGSVVLYTEANAKEETVTVPELKGLTKEQARATLDMYGLNLTAEGSGYEEEGAVAQSDQSVGAGQSVPMGTAVSVTFAVTSVGSQ
;
A
#
# COMPACT_ATOMS: atom_id res chain seq x y z
N MET A 1 14.43 36.53 -105.09
CA MET A 1 15.70 35.85 -104.81
C MET A 1 15.67 35.54 -103.32
N THR A 2 15.39 34.34 -102.91
CA THR A 2 15.45 33.94 -101.53
C THR A 2 16.87 33.45 -101.25
N ASP A 3 17.67 34.29 -100.54
CA ASP A 3 19.01 33.95 -100.09
C ASP A 3 18.94 32.69 -99.20
N ARG A 4 19.45 31.59 -99.66
CA ARG A 4 19.63 30.39 -98.87
C ARG A 4 20.78 30.63 -97.88
N PRO A 5 20.57 30.44 -96.55
CA PRO A 5 21.59 30.71 -95.57
C PRO A 5 22.85 29.89 -95.84
N SER A 6 24.03 30.55 -95.69
CA SER A 6 25.32 29.92 -95.98
C SER A 6 25.61 28.77 -95.00
N ALA A 7 26.40 27.78 -95.37
CA ALA A 7 26.77 26.60 -94.57
C ALA A 7 27.36 27.00 -93.21
N ARG A 8 28.11 28.13 -93.11
CA ARG A 8 28.65 28.68 -91.90
C ARG A 8 27.57 29.28 -90.96
N MET A 9 26.50 29.82 -91.59
CA MET A 9 25.39 30.38 -90.83
C MET A 9 24.51 29.25 -90.25
N LYS A 10 24.30 28.16 -90.98
CA LYS A 10 23.64 26.96 -90.42
C LYS A 10 24.46 26.29 -89.37
N GLN A 11 25.76 26.21 -89.52
CA GLN A 11 26.63 25.69 -88.47
C GLN A 11 26.61 26.50 -87.17
N ARG A 12 26.66 27.81 -87.30
CA ARG A 12 26.55 28.71 -86.15
C ARG A 12 25.18 28.65 -85.49
N LEU A 13 24.12 28.56 -86.23
CA LEU A 13 22.76 28.38 -85.75
C LEU A 13 22.58 27.05 -84.99
N ASN A 14 23.12 25.96 -85.57
CA ASN A 14 23.10 24.68 -84.87
C ASN A 14 23.89 24.66 -83.56
N ILE A 15 25.07 25.31 -83.55
CA ILE A 15 25.85 25.48 -82.27
C ILE A 15 25.08 26.29 -81.26
N TRP A 16 24.46 27.40 -81.70
CA TRP A 16 23.66 28.27 -80.81
C TRP A 16 22.39 27.59 -80.26
N LEU A 17 21.82 26.65 -81.05
CA LEU A 17 20.65 25.83 -80.60
C LEU A 17 21.08 24.64 -79.79
N SER A 18 22.21 23.98 -80.09
CA SER A 18 22.66 22.77 -79.40
C SER A 18 23.24 23.08 -77.96
N LEU A 19 23.89 24.24 -77.82
CA LEU A 19 24.46 24.63 -76.53
C LEU A 19 23.39 24.78 -75.40
N PRO A 20 22.24 25.47 -75.56
CA PRO A 20 21.19 25.51 -74.55
C PRO A 20 20.55 24.15 -74.29
N VAL A 21 20.36 23.34 -75.37
CA VAL A 21 19.79 21.98 -75.23
C VAL A 21 20.74 21.10 -74.39
N ALA A 22 22.05 21.14 -74.67
CA ALA A 22 23.04 20.43 -73.85
C ALA A 22 23.12 20.93 -72.43
N ALA A 23 23.04 22.25 -72.21
CA ALA A 23 23.03 22.84 -70.87
C ALA A 23 21.77 22.40 -70.10
N ILE A 24 20.58 22.39 -70.69
CA ILE A 24 19.35 21.90 -70.08
C ILE A 24 19.46 20.42 -69.72
N LEU A 25 20.03 19.62 -70.64
CA LEU A 25 20.20 18.18 -70.40
C LEU A 25 21.18 17.88 -69.30
N ILE A 26 22.30 18.62 -69.18
CA ILE A 26 23.26 18.53 -68.11
C ILE A 26 22.60 18.97 -66.77
N TYR A 27 21.85 20.07 -66.80
CA TYR A 27 21.11 20.54 -65.60
C TYR A 27 20.08 19.52 -65.11
N THR A 28 19.30 18.91 -66.03
CA THR A 28 18.32 17.88 -65.73
C THR A 28 18.99 16.64 -65.13
N VAL A 29 20.09 16.16 -65.76
CA VAL A 29 20.86 15.02 -65.24
C VAL A 29 21.44 15.35 -63.84
N ALA A 30 22.00 16.54 -63.65
CA ALA A 30 22.53 16.97 -62.37
C ALA A 30 21.42 17.09 -61.28
N THR A 31 20.24 17.56 -61.66
CA THR A 31 19.08 17.63 -60.77
C THR A 31 18.56 16.25 -60.39
N ILE A 32 18.44 15.34 -61.39
CA ILE A 32 18.06 13.96 -61.13
C ILE A 32 19.08 13.25 -60.23
N PHE A 33 20.38 13.46 -60.48
CA PHE A 33 21.45 12.93 -59.62
C PHE A 33 21.35 13.47 -58.17
N SER A 34 21.15 14.78 -58.02
CA SER A 34 21.00 15.41 -56.72
C SER A 34 19.79 14.85 -55.95
N VAL A 35 18.63 14.80 -56.59
CA VAL A 35 17.38 14.33 -55.96
C VAL A 35 17.41 12.83 -55.71
N SER A 36 17.90 12.01 -56.63
CA SER A 36 17.81 10.55 -56.55
C SER A 36 18.96 9.92 -55.74
N ILE A 37 20.17 10.48 -55.82
CA ILE A 37 21.36 9.88 -55.20
C ILE A 37 21.84 10.67 -53.96
N LYS A 38 22.03 11.99 -54.10
CA LYS A 38 22.54 12.81 -53.00
C LYS A 38 21.50 12.99 -51.90
N ASP A 39 20.27 13.34 -52.27
CA ASP A 39 19.16 13.59 -51.33
C ASP A 39 18.18 12.40 -51.26
N GLY A 40 18.46 11.29 -51.96
CA GLY A 40 17.57 10.13 -52.08
C GLY A 40 17.14 9.55 -50.73
N LYS A 41 18.07 9.39 -49.78
CA LYS A 41 17.76 8.94 -48.41
C LYS A 41 16.84 9.89 -47.67
N LYS A 42 17.02 11.20 -47.85
CA LYS A 42 16.16 12.22 -47.24
C LYS A 42 14.74 12.18 -47.79
N TRP A 43 14.61 12.09 -49.13
CA TRP A 43 13.29 12.00 -49.75
C TRP A 43 12.60 10.66 -49.47
N GLN A 44 13.38 9.56 -49.38
CA GLN A 44 12.85 8.28 -48.96
C GLN A 44 12.37 8.28 -47.50
N SER A 45 13.10 8.94 -46.59
CA SER A 45 12.67 9.06 -45.21
C SER A 45 11.40 9.93 -45.04
N LEU A 46 11.30 11.02 -45.84
CA LEU A 46 10.12 11.87 -45.85
C LEU A 46 8.91 11.14 -46.45
N ALA A 47 9.10 10.39 -47.56
CA ALA A 47 8.06 9.57 -48.16
C ALA A 47 7.58 8.46 -47.18
N ASN A 48 8.51 7.77 -46.52
CA ASN A 48 8.16 6.78 -45.51
C ASN A 48 7.38 7.39 -44.34
N ALA A 49 7.82 8.55 -43.84
CA ALA A 49 7.13 9.26 -42.76
C ALA A 49 5.70 9.69 -43.14
N GLN A 50 5.47 9.95 -44.43
CA GLN A 50 4.16 10.35 -44.98
C GLN A 50 3.27 9.15 -45.34
N GLN A 51 3.87 7.99 -45.62
CA GLN A 51 3.16 6.78 -46.09
C GLN A 51 2.99 5.70 -45.01
N LEU A 52 3.70 5.81 -43.89
CA LEU A 52 3.61 4.86 -42.79
C LEU A 52 2.88 5.47 -41.57
N LYS A 53 1.92 4.71 -41.04
CA LYS A 53 1.30 4.97 -39.76
C LYS A 53 1.96 4.04 -38.75
N SER A 54 2.50 4.60 -37.67
CA SER A 54 2.95 3.85 -36.49
C SER A 54 1.91 4.02 -35.40
N THR A 55 1.31 2.91 -34.98
CA THR A 55 0.40 2.87 -33.85
C THR A 55 1.14 2.17 -32.70
N ALA A 56 1.25 2.82 -31.55
CA ALA A 56 1.80 2.21 -30.35
C ALA A 56 0.81 1.14 -29.83
N VAL A 57 1.35 0.06 -29.30
CA VAL A 57 0.63 -0.97 -28.57
C VAL A 57 1.20 -0.92 -27.16
N SER A 58 0.44 -0.35 -26.23
CA SER A 58 0.93 -0.18 -24.86
C SER A 58 1.20 -1.52 -24.20
N ALA A 59 2.35 -1.63 -23.52
CA ALA A 59 2.65 -2.73 -22.62
C ALA A 59 1.73 -2.66 -21.40
N SER A 60 1.41 -3.81 -20.82
CA SER A 60 0.76 -3.85 -19.52
C SER A 60 1.79 -3.62 -18.42
N ARG A 61 1.49 -2.76 -17.47
CA ARG A 61 2.34 -2.54 -16.30
C ARG A 61 2.25 -3.77 -15.40
N GLY A 62 3.40 -4.25 -14.89
CA GLY A 62 3.51 -5.43 -14.03
C GLY A 62 2.64 -5.33 -12.78
N THR A 63 2.25 -6.46 -12.24
CA THR A 63 1.39 -6.57 -11.05
C THR A 63 2.21 -6.48 -9.77
N ILE A 64 1.63 -5.90 -8.72
CA ILE A 64 2.23 -5.88 -7.39
C ILE A 64 1.43 -6.81 -6.48
N TYR A 65 2.11 -7.82 -5.94
CA TYR A 65 1.55 -8.83 -5.05
C TYR A 65 2.05 -8.63 -3.62
N ASP A 66 1.21 -8.96 -2.63
CA ASP A 66 1.65 -9.13 -1.26
C ASP A 66 2.48 -10.42 -1.07
N SER A 67 2.92 -10.70 0.16
CA SER A 67 3.69 -11.91 0.49
C SER A 67 2.92 -13.22 0.29
N ASN A 68 1.60 -13.18 0.22
CA ASN A 68 0.69 -14.32 0.05
C ASN A 68 0.15 -14.45 -1.39
N GLY A 69 0.56 -13.56 -2.29
CA GLY A 69 0.08 -13.53 -3.67
C GLY A 69 -1.24 -12.78 -3.87
N THR A 70 -1.68 -11.99 -2.88
CA THR A 70 -2.83 -11.09 -3.03
C THR A 70 -2.45 -9.92 -3.93
N VAL A 71 -3.31 -9.61 -4.90
CA VAL A 71 -3.10 -8.48 -5.81
C VAL A 71 -3.32 -7.17 -5.07
N LEU A 72 -2.28 -6.35 -4.98
CA LEU A 72 -2.32 -4.99 -4.42
C LEU A 72 -2.45 -3.93 -5.50
N SER A 73 -1.86 -4.15 -6.66
CA SER A 73 -1.97 -3.26 -7.81
C SER A 73 -1.82 -4.05 -9.11
N GLN A 74 -2.68 -3.77 -10.10
CA GLN A 74 -2.63 -4.42 -11.42
C GLN A 74 -3.08 -3.47 -12.53
N SER A 75 -2.73 -3.79 -13.78
CA SER A 75 -3.23 -3.10 -14.96
C SER A 75 -4.56 -3.69 -15.40
N ALA A 76 -5.54 -2.83 -15.68
CA ALA A 76 -6.81 -3.21 -16.26
C ALA A 76 -6.97 -2.56 -17.65
N THR A 77 -7.49 -3.31 -18.61
CA THR A 77 -7.82 -2.74 -19.93
C THR A 77 -9.10 -1.93 -19.83
N VAL A 78 -8.99 -0.66 -20.17
CA VAL A 78 -10.11 0.28 -20.31
C VAL A 78 -10.08 0.89 -21.70
N TYR A 79 -11.07 1.70 -22.05
CA TYR A 79 -11.20 2.25 -23.40
C TYR A 79 -11.32 3.77 -23.38
N THR A 80 -10.62 4.41 -24.29
CA THR A 80 -10.85 5.82 -24.61
C THR A 80 -11.86 5.92 -25.75
N VAL A 81 -13.04 6.48 -25.46
CA VAL A 81 -14.07 6.72 -26.46
C VAL A 81 -13.83 8.07 -27.10
N TYR A 82 -13.66 8.09 -28.41
CA TYR A 82 -13.48 9.32 -29.19
C TYR A 82 -14.36 9.33 -30.43
N ALA A 83 -14.64 10.52 -30.94
CA ALA A 83 -15.38 10.74 -32.18
C ALA A 83 -14.48 11.29 -33.29
N ASP A 84 -14.74 10.87 -34.52
CA ASP A 84 -14.38 11.53 -35.77
C ASP A 84 -15.65 12.18 -36.37
N PRO A 85 -15.91 13.47 -36.06
CA PRO A 85 -17.12 14.14 -36.48
C PRO A 85 -17.24 14.29 -38.02
N LEU A 86 -16.12 14.33 -38.74
CA LEU A 86 -16.13 14.37 -40.21
C LEU A 86 -16.62 13.05 -40.79
N MET A 87 -16.07 11.94 -40.28
CA MET A 87 -16.47 10.60 -40.73
C MET A 87 -17.93 10.32 -40.34
N LEU A 88 -18.34 10.68 -39.13
CA LEU A 88 -19.71 10.55 -38.68
C LEU A 88 -20.66 11.30 -39.61
N LYS A 89 -20.36 12.58 -39.89
CA LYS A 89 -21.17 13.39 -40.80
C LYS A 89 -21.30 12.74 -42.21
N GLU A 90 -20.19 12.24 -42.78
CA GLU A 90 -20.23 11.56 -44.08
C GLU A 90 -21.18 10.36 -44.03
N LYS A 91 -21.17 9.55 -43.00
CA LYS A 91 -22.08 8.40 -42.82
C LYS A 91 -23.54 8.79 -42.62
N LEU A 92 -23.80 9.86 -41.92
CA LEU A 92 -25.15 10.42 -41.73
C LEU A 92 -25.69 10.95 -43.09
N ASP A 93 -24.89 11.72 -43.83
CA ASP A 93 -25.21 12.23 -45.16
C ASP A 93 -25.46 11.08 -46.18
N ASP A 94 -24.73 9.95 -46.06
CA ASP A 94 -24.94 8.76 -46.91
C ASP A 94 -26.29 8.07 -46.62
N ASN A 95 -26.74 8.04 -45.37
CA ASN A 95 -28.07 7.53 -45.03
C ASN A 95 -29.18 8.41 -45.68
N ASP A 96 -29.03 9.72 -45.61
CA ASP A 96 -30.00 10.64 -46.24
C ASP A 96 -30.04 10.48 -47.78
N LYS A 97 -28.88 10.34 -48.44
CA LYS A 97 -28.78 10.04 -49.85
C LYS A 97 -29.47 8.71 -50.20
N LYS A 98 -29.27 7.68 -49.41
CA LYS A 98 -29.88 6.36 -49.56
C LYS A 98 -31.42 6.43 -49.44
N ILE A 99 -31.93 7.23 -48.54
CA ILE A 99 -33.38 7.53 -48.40
C ILE A 99 -33.90 8.19 -49.67
N GLU A 100 -33.22 9.21 -50.20
CA GLU A 100 -33.63 9.90 -51.44
C GLU A 100 -33.60 8.98 -52.66
N GLU A 101 -32.57 8.12 -52.76
CA GLU A 101 -32.49 7.09 -53.82
C GLU A 101 -33.65 6.10 -53.73
N LEU A 102 -33.99 5.58 -52.54
CA LEU A 102 -35.08 4.65 -52.32
C LEU A 102 -36.46 5.31 -52.68
N LYS A 103 -36.67 6.57 -52.30
CA LYS A 103 -37.85 7.35 -52.72
C LYS A 103 -37.91 7.48 -54.26
N GLY A 104 -36.76 7.73 -54.91
CA GLY A 104 -36.63 7.80 -56.36
C GLY A 104 -36.94 6.47 -57.05
N TYR A 105 -36.51 5.33 -56.49
CA TYR A 105 -36.85 3.99 -57.02
C TYR A 105 -38.33 3.67 -56.81
N ILE A 106 -38.94 3.98 -55.69
CA ILE A 106 -40.37 3.78 -55.40
C ILE A 106 -41.22 4.57 -56.41
N ALA A 107 -40.82 5.81 -56.74
CA ALA A 107 -41.53 6.67 -57.65
C ALA A 107 -41.50 6.19 -59.12
N LYS A 108 -40.44 5.45 -59.51
CA LYS A 108 -40.22 4.98 -60.89
C LYS A 108 -40.54 3.51 -61.12
N GLU A 109 -40.83 2.74 -60.10
CA GLU A 109 -41.07 1.29 -60.19
C GLU A 109 -42.56 1.01 -60.37
N ASP A 110 -42.89 0.27 -61.41
CA ASP A 110 -44.26 -0.15 -61.75
C ASP A 110 -44.61 -1.54 -61.17
N ASP A 111 -43.59 -2.36 -60.86
CA ASP A 111 -43.78 -3.68 -60.27
C ASP A 111 -44.13 -3.56 -58.77
N ALA A 112 -45.33 -3.99 -58.43
CA ALA A 112 -45.84 -3.88 -57.05
C ALA A 112 -45.02 -4.63 -56.02
N SER A 113 -44.39 -5.77 -56.36
CA SER A 113 -43.55 -6.56 -55.44
C SER A 113 -42.20 -5.88 -55.16
N LYS A 114 -41.58 -5.31 -56.19
CA LYS A 114 -40.33 -4.56 -56.02
C LYS A 114 -40.58 -3.23 -55.27
N LYS A 115 -41.69 -2.57 -55.61
CA LYS A 115 -42.09 -1.34 -54.90
C LYS A 115 -42.28 -1.58 -53.41
N ALA A 116 -42.95 -2.68 -53.03
CA ALA A 116 -43.11 -3.07 -51.65
C ALA A 116 -41.75 -3.37 -50.97
N THR A 117 -40.83 -3.99 -51.68
CA THR A 117 -39.46 -4.24 -51.17
C THR A 117 -38.67 -2.95 -50.93
N TYR A 118 -38.79 -1.98 -51.87
CA TYR A 118 -38.15 -0.66 -51.68
C TYR A 118 -38.81 0.12 -50.52
N GLN A 119 -40.13 0.03 -50.38
CA GLN A 119 -40.81 0.65 -49.26
C GLN A 119 -40.39 0.04 -47.91
N GLN A 120 -40.33 -1.27 -47.83
CA GLN A 120 -39.83 -1.95 -46.62
C GLN A 120 -38.37 -1.53 -46.26
N ARG A 121 -37.49 -1.35 -47.25
CA ARG A 121 -36.15 -0.83 -47.05
C ARG A 121 -36.15 0.63 -46.60
N LEU A 122 -36.99 1.45 -47.18
CA LEU A 122 -37.14 2.85 -46.81
C LEU A 122 -37.61 2.97 -45.36
N ASP A 123 -38.63 2.20 -44.95
CA ASP A 123 -39.16 2.18 -43.59
C ASP A 123 -38.18 1.67 -42.56
N ALA A 124 -37.19 0.85 -42.99
CA ALA A 124 -36.11 0.34 -42.14
C ALA A 124 -34.86 1.25 -42.12
N THR A 125 -34.76 2.29 -42.91
CA THR A 125 -33.60 3.19 -42.99
C THR A 125 -33.93 4.48 -42.26
N LYS A 126 -33.16 4.74 -41.18
CA LYS A 126 -33.28 5.99 -40.38
C LYS A 126 -32.54 7.12 -41.10
N SER A 127 -33.07 8.33 -40.97
CA SER A 127 -32.37 9.54 -41.46
C SER A 127 -31.14 9.86 -40.69
N GLY A 128 -30.24 10.68 -41.27
CA GLY A 128 -29.03 11.11 -40.57
C GLY A 128 -29.31 11.78 -39.25
N ASP A 129 -30.32 12.66 -39.21
CA ASP A 129 -30.72 13.36 -37.97
C ASP A 129 -31.26 12.38 -36.92
N GLU A 130 -32.12 11.41 -37.30
CA GLU A 130 -32.66 10.39 -36.38
C GLU A 130 -31.50 9.51 -35.81
N CYS A 131 -30.53 9.11 -36.66
CA CYS A 131 -29.36 8.35 -36.21
C CYS A 131 -28.51 9.17 -35.24
N LEU A 132 -28.29 10.45 -35.52
CA LEU A 132 -27.53 11.34 -34.66
C LEU A 132 -28.20 11.54 -33.31
N ASP A 133 -29.51 11.81 -33.29
CA ASP A 133 -30.27 12.00 -32.04
C ASP A 133 -30.17 10.75 -31.16
N GLU A 134 -30.43 9.59 -31.72
CA GLU A 134 -30.38 8.32 -30.99
C GLU A 134 -28.95 7.97 -30.52
N LEU A 135 -27.93 8.27 -31.31
CA LEU A 135 -26.54 8.09 -30.90
C LEU A 135 -26.14 9.03 -29.77
N VAL A 136 -26.56 10.30 -29.84
CA VAL A 136 -26.33 11.31 -28.80
C VAL A 136 -26.96 10.89 -27.47
N GLU A 137 -28.22 10.47 -27.49
CA GLU A 137 -28.91 10.00 -26.26
C GLU A 137 -28.25 8.76 -25.69
N PHE A 138 -27.88 7.79 -26.54
CA PHE A 138 -27.20 6.58 -26.14
C PHE A 138 -25.84 6.85 -25.52
N LEU A 139 -25.00 7.69 -26.15
CA LEU A 139 -23.69 8.04 -25.63
C LEU A 139 -23.78 8.86 -24.36
N ALA A 140 -24.72 9.82 -24.28
CA ALA A 140 -24.92 10.63 -23.08
C ALA A 140 -25.25 9.76 -21.88
N LEU A 141 -26.15 8.78 -22.05
CA LEU A 141 -26.55 7.86 -20.97
C LEU A 141 -25.40 6.94 -20.55
N ASN A 142 -24.72 6.28 -21.50
CA ASN A 142 -23.70 5.26 -21.19
C ASN A 142 -22.35 5.85 -20.78
N LEU A 143 -22.05 7.07 -21.23
CA LEU A 143 -20.84 7.77 -20.86
C LEU A 143 -21.04 8.76 -19.69
N GLU A 144 -22.29 8.94 -19.22
CA GLU A 144 -22.64 9.89 -18.15
C GLU A 144 -22.18 11.32 -18.48
N ILE A 145 -22.40 11.76 -19.72
CA ILE A 145 -22.06 13.10 -20.21
C ILE A 145 -23.35 13.83 -20.57
N ASP A 146 -23.38 15.14 -20.35
CA ASP A 146 -24.52 15.97 -20.76
C ASP A 146 -24.80 15.84 -22.26
N THR A 147 -26.07 15.65 -22.62
CA THR A 147 -26.54 15.42 -23.98
C THR A 147 -26.14 16.54 -24.96
N ASN A 148 -26.16 17.81 -24.52
CA ASN A 148 -25.74 18.93 -25.35
C ASN A 148 -24.24 18.90 -25.63
N THR A 149 -23.44 18.55 -24.62
CA THR A 149 -21.99 18.40 -24.74
C THR A 149 -21.63 17.28 -25.74
N VAL A 150 -22.30 16.13 -25.66
CA VAL A 150 -22.10 15.03 -26.65
C VAL A 150 -22.43 15.51 -28.06
N ARG A 151 -23.60 16.15 -28.22
CA ARG A 151 -24.05 16.69 -29.53
C ARG A 151 -23.05 17.72 -30.09
N GLU A 152 -22.60 18.66 -29.27
CA GLU A 152 -21.61 19.65 -29.69
C GLU A 152 -20.32 18.97 -30.20
N LYS A 153 -19.80 17.99 -29.42
CA LYS A 153 -18.60 17.25 -29.80
C LYS A 153 -18.78 16.47 -31.10
N LEU A 154 -19.90 15.76 -31.28
CA LEU A 154 -20.19 14.97 -32.49
C LEU A 154 -20.42 15.81 -33.74
N THR A 155 -20.86 17.05 -33.61
CA THR A 155 -21.16 17.94 -34.75
C THR A 155 -20.00 18.90 -35.10
N LYS A 156 -18.92 18.88 -34.33
CA LYS A 156 -17.76 19.75 -34.51
C LYS A 156 -16.83 19.25 -35.62
N THR A 157 -17.14 19.58 -36.86
CA THR A 157 -16.48 19.08 -38.06
C THR A 157 -15.12 19.72 -38.44
N ASP A 158 -14.54 20.52 -37.57
CA ASP A 158 -13.20 21.13 -37.76
C ASP A 158 -12.05 20.23 -37.30
N THR A 159 -12.35 19.06 -36.77
CA THR A 159 -11.39 18.07 -36.26
C THR A 159 -11.86 16.65 -36.55
N GLN A 160 -10.90 15.72 -36.68
CA GLN A 160 -11.13 14.28 -36.87
C GLN A 160 -10.93 13.46 -35.57
N TYR A 161 -10.60 14.12 -34.45
CA TYR A 161 -10.39 13.45 -33.17
C TYR A 161 -10.86 14.30 -32.02
N ILE A 162 -11.92 13.87 -31.37
CA ILE A 162 -12.46 14.50 -30.15
C ILE A 162 -12.71 13.43 -29.11
N VAL A 163 -12.00 13.47 -27.98
CA VAL A 163 -12.24 12.56 -26.86
C VAL A 163 -13.59 12.87 -26.23
N LEU A 164 -14.45 11.86 -26.14
CA LEU A 164 -15.71 11.90 -25.43
C LEU A 164 -15.52 11.57 -23.96
N LYS A 165 -15.00 10.39 -23.66
CA LYS A 165 -14.66 9.93 -22.28
C LYS A 165 -13.45 9.00 -22.32
N LYS A 166 -12.59 9.10 -21.30
CA LYS A 166 -11.50 8.18 -21.04
C LYS A 166 -11.93 7.13 -20.01
N GLU A 167 -11.17 6.07 -19.90
CA GLU A 167 -11.31 5.02 -18.85
C GLU A 167 -12.69 4.35 -18.84
N VAL A 168 -13.25 4.11 -20.02
CA VAL A 168 -14.53 3.44 -20.20
C VAL A 168 -14.36 1.93 -20.12
N GLU A 169 -15.24 1.25 -19.40
CA GLU A 169 -15.23 -0.20 -19.27
C GLU A 169 -15.53 -0.92 -20.60
N LYS A 170 -15.01 -2.16 -20.74
CA LYS A 170 -15.24 -3.00 -21.93
C LYS A 170 -16.72 -3.23 -22.25
N THR A 171 -17.57 -3.37 -21.23
CA THR A 171 -19.01 -3.56 -21.39
C THR A 171 -19.67 -2.38 -22.11
N VAL A 172 -19.27 -1.16 -21.76
CA VAL A 172 -19.77 0.07 -22.38
C VAL A 172 -19.18 0.24 -23.78
N SER A 173 -17.89 -0.03 -23.97
CA SER A 173 -17.26 0.05 -25.31
C SER A 173 -17.92 -0.92 -26.30
N THR A 174 -18.21 -2.16 -25.87
CA THR A 174 -18.91 -3.15 -26.69
C THR A 174 -20.33 -2.66 -27.01
N ALA A 175 -21.05 -2.11 -26.04
CA ALA A 175 -22.39 -1.57 -26.26
C ALA A 175 -22.39 -0.40 -27.26
N ILE A 176 -21.34 0.43 -27.27
CA ILE A 176 -21.17 1.51 -28.27
C ILE A 176 -20.93 0.92 -29.67
N GLU A 177 -20.07 -0.07 -29.80
CA GLU A 177 -19.81 -0.75 -31.10
C GLU A 177 -21.06 -1.45 -31.63
N ASP A 178 -21.82 -2.13 -30.78
CA ASP A 178 -23.10 -2.76 -31.12
C ASP A 178 -24.12 -1.71 -31.59
N LYS A 179 -24.19 -0.57 -30.90
CA LYS A 179 -25.12 0.52 -31.27
C LYS A 179 -24.78 1.16 -32.61
N LEU A 180 -23.49 1.39 -32.87
CA LEU A 180 -23.02 1.89 -34.17
C LEU A 180 -23.36 0.92 -35.31
N THR A 181 -23.20 -0.39 -35.06
CA THR A 181 -23.57 -1.45 -36.00
C THR A 181 -25.08 -1.49 -36.24
N GLU A 182 -25.90 -1.35 -35.18
CA GLU A 182 -27.37 -1.27 -35.28
C GLU A 182 -27.81 -0.08 -36.14
N LEU A 183 -27.21 1.10 -35.92
CA LEU A 183 -27.53 2.31 -36.66
C LEU A 183 -26.93 2.31 -38.11
N GLY A 184 -25.99 1.41 -38.37
CA GLY A 184 -25.28 1.33 -39.67
C GLY A 184 -24.41 2.56 -39.95
N ILE A 185 -23.88 3.18 -38.91
CA ILE A 185 -23.01 4.38 -38.96
C ILE A 185 -21.63 4.07 -38.38
N ASP A 186 -20.65 4.95 -38.64
CA ASP A 186 -19.31 4.92 -38.09
C ASP A 186 -18.90 6.35 -37.75
N GLY A 187 -17.83 6.53 -36.98
CA GLY A 187 -17.32 7.83 -36.58
C GLY A 187 -17.20 8.00 -35.08
N VAL A 188 -17.56 6.97 -34.30
CA VAL A 188 -17.19 6.86 -32.89
C VAL A 188 -16.37 5.59 -32.71
N ARG A 189 -15.29 5.66 -31.97
CA ARG A 189 -14.36 4.53 -31.77
C ARG A 189 -13.96 4.42 -30.33
N CYS A 190 -13.58 3.20 -29.93
CA CYS A 190 -13.12 2.86 -28.61
C CYS A 190 -11.70 2.30 -28.74
N ASP A 191 -10.69 3.11 -28.44
CA ASP A 191 -9.30 2.66 -28.43
C ASP A 191 -8.96 2.05 -27.07
N PRO A 192 -8.40 0.82 -27.03
CA PRO A 192 -7.97 0.22 -25.77
C PRO A 192 -6.80 1.01 -25.19
N THR A 193 -6.85 1.20 -23.89
CA THR A 193 -5.80 1.81 -23.07
C THR A 193 -5.71 1.07 -21.74
N THR A 194 -4.68 1.29 -20.96
CA THR A 194 -4.52 0.66 -19.66
C THR A 194 -4.81 1.67 -18.55
N ARG A 195 -5.47 1.21 -17.48
CA ARG A 195 -5.61 1.93 -16.23
C ARG A 195 -4.98 1.13 -15.12
N ARG A 196 -4.26 1.79 -14.23
CA ARG A 196 -3.78 1.18 -13.00
C ARG A 196 -4.93 1.04 -12.01
N LEU A 197 -5.08 -0.15 -11.44
CA LEU A 197 -6.15 -0.47 -10.49
C LEU A 197 -5.55 -0.98 -9.19
N TYR A 198 -6.02 -0.45 -8.08
CA TYR A 198 -5.65 -0.84 -6.72
C TYR A 198 -6.87 -1.48 -6.03
N PRO A 199 -7.03 -2.83 -6.10
CA PRO A 199 -8.26 -3.51 -5.67
C PRO A 199 -8.54 -3.38 -4.17
N GLN A 200 -7.50 -3.09 -3.38
CA GLN A 200 -7.59 -2.93 -1.93
C GLN A 200 -7.79 -1.46 -1.51
N ASN A 201 -8.09 -0.56 -2.46
CA ASN A 201 -8.31 0.88 -2.24
C ASN A 201 -7.15 1.52 -1.46
N THR A 202 -7.39 1.96 -0.22
CA THR A 202 -6.43 2.71 0.58
C THR A 202 -5.30 1.86 1.20
N LEU A 203 -5.40 0.51 1.17
CA LEU A 203 -4.44 -0.38 1.81
C LEU A 203 -3.02 -0.17 1.27
N ALA A 204 -2.07 0.07 2.16
CA ALA A 204 -0.66 0.30 1.86
C ALA A 204 -0.40 1.47 0.88
N SER A 205 -1.33 2.43 0.75
CA SER A 205 -1.29 3.48 -0.27
C SER A 205 0.02 4.27 -0.30
N VAL A 206 0.57 4.64 0.85
CA VAL A 206 1.83 5.39 0.95
C VAL A 206 3.07 4.56 0.60
N VAL A 207 2.96 3.22 0.62
CA VAL A 207 4.01 2.28 0.21
C VAL A 207 3.89 1.99 -1.28
N LEU A 208 2.69 1.64 -1.75
CA LEU A 208 2.43 1.37 -3.17
C LEU A 208 2.67 2.61 -4.03
N GLY A 209 2.16 3.76 -3.58
CA GLY A 209 2.13 4.97 -4.39
C GLY A 209 1.03 4.92 -5.45
N HIS A 210 1.19 5.67 -6.52
CA HIS A 210 0.26 5.69 -7.64
C HIS A 210 0.96 6.08 -8.94
N THR A 211 0.25 5.89 -10.06
CA THR A 211 0.70 6.28 -11.39
C THR A 211 0.00 7.55 -11.87
N ASP A 212 0.59 8.24 -12.84
CA ASP A 212 -0.12 9.26 -13.61
C ASP A 212 -1.08 8.62 -14.64
N TYR A 213 -1.77 9.49 -15.41
CA TYR A 213 -2.68 9.05 -16.48
C TYR A 213 -1.98 8.39 -17.67
N GLU A 214 -0.65 8.51 -17.78
CA GLU A 214 0.15 7.88 -18.83
C GLU A 214 0.71 6.53 -18.37
N GLY A 215 0.49 6.17 -17.08
CA GLY A 215 0.94 4.93 -16.48
C GLY A 215 2.33 4.98 -15.88
N ASN A 216 2.97 6.17 -15.78
CA ASN A 216 4.27 6.34 -15.13
C ASN A 216 4.10 6.38 -13.61
N GLY A 217 4.99 5.73 -12.87
CA GLY A 217 4.99 5.76 -11.43
C GLY A 217 5.39 7.12 -10.87
N ILE A 218 4.58 7.67 -9.94
CA ILE A 218 4.80 9.03 -9.37
C ILE A 218 5.28 8.96 -7.92
N TYR A 219 4.73 8.05 -7.11
CA TYR A 219 5.08 7.87 -5.71
C TYR A 219 5.26 6.38 -5.36
N GLY A 220 5.83 6.10 -4.18
CA GLY A 220 5.94 4.77 -3.62
C GLY A 220 6.72 3.78 -4.48
N LEU A 221 6.35 2.50 -4.40
CA LEU A 221 6.95 1.42 -5.20
C LEU A 221 6.70 1.60 -6.68
N GLU A 222 5.54 2.17 -7.07
CA GLU A 222 5.24 2.49 -8.46
C GLU A 222 6.34 3.38 -9.08
N ALA A 223 6.83 4.37 -8.35
CA ALA A 223 7.91 5.24 -8.81
C ALA A 223 9.29 4.59 -8.67
N TYR A 224 9.55 3.88 -7.57
CA TYR A 224 10.88 3.33 -7.30
C TYR A 224 11.26 2.20 -8.25
N TYR A 225 10.26 1.38 -8.64
CA TYR A 225 10.42 0.25 -9.55
C TYR A 225 9.82 0.50 -10.94
N ASP A 226 9.67 1.75 -11.35
CA ASP A 226 9.03 2.12 -12.63
C ASP A 226 9.71 1.43 -13.83
N ASP A 227 11.04 1.36 -13.84
CA ASP A 227 11.83 0.70 -14.89
C ASP A 227 11.52 -0.81 -15.06
N TYR A 228 11.08 -1.48 -13.99
CA TYR A 228 10.66 -2.89 -14.04
C TYR A 228 9.18 -3.02 -14.37
N LEU A 229 8.35 -2.19 -13.75
CA LEU A 229 6.90 -2.27 -13.84
C LEU A 229 6.35 -1.83 -15.21
N SER A 230 6.94 -0.81 -15.87
CA SER A 230 6.34 -0.17 -17.05
C SER A 230 6.40 -1.00 -18.33
N GLY A 231 7.31 -1.98 -18.43
CA GLY A 231 7.49 -2.77 -19.64
C GLY A 231 8.01 -1.97 -20.85
N ILE A 232 7.86 -2.52 -22.03
CA ILE A 232 8.29 -1.89 -23.28
C ILE A 232 7.15 -1.91 -24.30
N ASP A 233 6.70 -0.73 -24.72
CA ASP A 233 5.64 -0.61 -25.71
C ASP A 233 5.99 -1.26 -27.05
N GLY A 234 5.05 -2.01 -27.59
CA GLY A 234 5.05 -2.50 -28.94
C GLY A 234 4.63 -1.43 -29.95
N ARG A 235 4.74 -1.75 -31.21
CA ARG A 235 4.24 -0.87 -32.28
C ARG A 235 3.85 -1.64 -33.52
N ILE A 236 2.78 -1.19 -34.17
CA ILE A 236 2.32 -1.69 -35.44
C ILE A 236 2.56 -0.59 -36.48
N ILE A 237 3.35 -0.91 -37.48
CA ILE A 237 3.64 -0.01 -38.59
C ILE A 237 2.84 -0.49 -39.81
N THR A 238 1.92 0.35 -40.29
CA THR A 238 1.06 0.06 -41.47
C THR A 238 1.27 1.11 -42.54
N ALA A 239 1.03 0.73 -43.82
CA ALA A 239 1.05 1.67 -44.94
C ALA A 239 -0.27 2.42 -45.02
N LYS A 240 -0.19 3.76 -45.22
CA LYS A 240 -1.36 4.65 -45.42
C LYS A 240 -1.54 4.96 -46.90
N ALA A 241 -2.78 5.11 -47.36
CA ALA A 241 -3.14 5.80 -48.61
C ALA A 241 -3.05 7.33 -48.42
N SER A 242 -3.13 8.07 -49.52
CA SER A 242 -3.07 9.54 -49.51
C SER A 242 -4.24 10.21 -48.80
N ASP A 243 -5.34 9.50 -48.57
CA ASP A 243 -6.52 9.90 -47.82
C ASP A 243 -6.43 9.52 -46.33
N GLY A 244 -5.31 8.93 -45.88
CA GLY A 244 -5.10 8.50 -44.49
C GLY A 244 -5.61 7.10 -44.17
N THR A 245 -6.31 6.43 -45.07
CA THR A 245 -6.81 5.06 -44.86
C THR A 245 -5.68 4.04 -44.87
N GLU A 246 -5.78 2.98 -44.10
CA GLU A 246 -4.81 1.89 -44.09
C GLU A 246 -4.91 1.09 -45.40
N ILE A 247 -3.78 0.81 -46.03
CA ILE A 247 -3.71 -0.05 -47.23
C ILE A 247 -3.54 -1.50 -46.74
N PRO A 248 -4.59 -2.34 -46.81
CA PRO A 248 -4.47 -3.74 -46.42
C PRO A 248 -3.40 -4.45 -47.26
N TYR A 249 -2.57 -5.27 -46.60
CA TYR A 249 -1.60 -6.19 -47.23
C TYR A 249 -0.35 -5.60 -47.90
N ARG A 250 -0.10 -4.27 -47.86
CA ARG A 250 1.07 -3.71 -48.54
C ARG A 250 2.34 -3.65 -47.70
N TYR A 251 2.20 -3.33 -46.42
CA TYR A 251 3.27 -3.35 -45.43
C TYR A 251 2.66 -3.34 -44.05
N LYS A 252 2.88 -4.41 -43.30
CA LYS A 252 2.53 -4.46 -41.88
C LYS A 252 3.71 -5.09 -41.14
N GLN A 253 4.28 -4.35 -40.20
CA GLN A 253 5.30 -4.85 -39.30
C GLN A 253 4.79 -4.64 -37.89
N SER A 254 4.72 -5.72 -37.12
CA SER A 254 4.35 -5.70 -35.72
C SER A 254 5.58 -5.96 -34.87
N TYR A 255 5.76 -5.16 -33.86
CA TYR A 255 6.66 -5.40 -32.77
C TYR A 255 5.77 -5.55 -31.55
N ASP A 256 5.78 -6.72 -30.94
CA ASP A 256 4.92 -7.01 -29.80
C ASP A 256 5.39 -6.21 -28.59
N ALA A 257 4.45 -5.79 -27.76
CA ALA A 257 4.75 -5.19 -26.47
C ALA A 257 5.39 -6.25 -25.55
N GLN A 258 6.25 -5.81 -24.66
CA GLN A 258 6.78 -6.64 -23.57
C GLN A 258 6.20 -6.07 -22.28
N ASP A 259 5.36 -6.87 -21.63
CA ASP A 259 4.75 -6.45 -20.37
C ASP A 259 5.80 -6.25 -19.28
N GLY A 260 5.49 -5.42 -18.31
CA GLY A 260 6.38 -5.14 -17.19
C GLY A 260 6.49 -6.34 -16.23
N ASP A 261 7.59 -6.37 -15.50
CA ASP A 261 7.85 -7.37 -14.47
C ASP A 261 6.97 -7.16 -13.24
N ASP A 262 6.58 -8.24 -12.58
CA ASP A 262 5.77 -8.23 -11.37
C ASP A 262 6.63 -8.06 -10.11
N LEU A 263 6.10 -7.35 -9.10
CA LEU A 263 6.72 -7.24 -7.77
C LEU A 263 6.02 -8.15 -6.78
N ASN A 264 6.80 -8.96 -6.07
CA ASN A 264 6.34 -9.74 -4.93
C ASN A 264 6.89 -9.10 -3.65
N LEU A 265 6.02 -8.58 -2.80
CA LEU A 265 6.40 -7.83 -1.61
C LEU A 265 6.66 -8.74 -0.41
N ASN A 266 7.34 -8.19 0.60
CA ASN A 266 7.36 -8.71 1.96
C ASN A 266 6.13 -8.27 2.77
N ILE A 267 5.44 -7.21 2.33
CA ILE A 267 4.18 -6.75 2.94
C ILE A 267 3.16 -7.88 2.93
N ASP A 268 2.55 -8.13 4.07
CA ASP A 268 1.40 -9.02 4.24
C ASP A 268 0.14 -8.17 4.37
N ALA A 269 -0.83 -8.37 3.48
CA ALA A 269 -2.05 -7.55 3.43
C ALA A 269 -2.88 -7.63 4.72
N ASN A 270 -2.84 -8.76 5.44
CA ASN A 270 -3.56 -8.92 6.71
C ASN A 270 -2.86 -8.15 7.83
N ILE A 271 -1.52 -8.27 7.93
CA ILE A 271 -0.73 -7.52 8.92
C ILE A 271 -0.85 -6.01 8.65
N GLN A 272 -0.80 -5.62 7.38
CA GLN A 272 -0.98 -4.22 6.96
C GLN A 272 -2.36 -3.69 7.37
N TYR A 273 -3.42 -4.47 7.10
CA TYR A 273 -4.78 -4.10 7.49
C TYR A 273 -4.95 -3.95 9.00
N ILE A 274 -4.38 -4.88 9.80
CA ILE A 274 -4.42 -4.81 11.26
C ILE A 274 -3.74 -3.52 11.73
N LEU A 275 -2.55 -3.21 11.19
CA LEU A 275 -1.82 -1.99 11.54
C LEU A 275 -2.61 -0.72 11.19
N GLU A 276 -3.15 -0.63 9.98
CA GLU A 276 -3.92 0.54 9.52
C GLU A 276 -5.19 0.75 10.34
N LYS A 277 -5.92 -0.33 10.64
CA LYS A 277 -7.11 -0.30 11.49
C LYS A 277 -6.83 0.27 12.87
N GLU A 278 -5.76 -0.18 13.52
CA GLU A 278 -5.40 0.29 14.86
C GLU A 278 -4.84 1.72 14.84
N LEU A 279 -4.15 2.13 13.76
CA LEU A 279 -3.74 3.52 13.56
C LEU A 279 -4.95 4.44 13.34
N ALA A 280 -5.94 4.03 12.57
CA ALA A 280 -7.17 4.81 12.36
C ALA A 280 -7.92 5.02 13.69
N LYS A 281 -8.05 3.97 14.50
CA LYS A 281 -8.62 4.06 15.83
C LYS A 281 -7.81 4.99 16.73
N ALA A 282 -6.48 4.94 16.67
CA ALA A 282 -5.62 5.82 17.46
C ALA A 282 -5.78 7.30 17.06
N VAL A 283 -6.02 7.59 15.76
CA VAL A 283 -6.34 8.94 15.27
C VAL A 283 -7.66 9.42 15.85
N GLU A 284 -8.69 8.59 15.84
CA GLU A 284 -10.00 8.92 16.41
C GLU A 284 -9.90 9.22 17.91
N GLU A 285 -9.15 8.40 18.67
CA GLU A 285 -9.02 8.52 20.12
C GLU A 285 -8.11 9.66 20.57
N ASN A 286 -7.01 9.93 19.85
CA ASN A 286 -5.96 10.86 20.28
C ASN A 286 -5.88 12.15 19.43
N GLN A 287 -6.61 12.22 18.32
CA GLN A 287 -6.72 13.38 17.42
C GLN A 287 -5.37 14.07 17.14
N PRO A 288 -4.36 13.34 16.59
CA PRO A 288 -3.06 13.92 16.32
C PRO A 288 -3.15 15.00 15.26
N THR A 289 -2.39 16.09 15.38
CA THR A 289 -2.36 17.15 14.37
C THR A 289 -1.38 16.85 13.25
N ASP A 290 -0.40 15.98 13.48
CA ASP A 290 0.72 15.73 12.56
C ASP A 290 0.79 14.25 12.12
N ARG A 291 -0.33 13.55 12.09
CA ARG A 291 -0.48 12.14 11.68
C ARG A 291 0.21 11.13 12.60
N ALA A 292 -0.18 9.88 12.49
CA ALA A 292 0.47 8.73 13.10
C ALA A 292 1.14 7.86 12.04
N CYS A 293 2.12 7.04 12.42
CA CYS A 293 2.67 6.01 11.56
C CYS A 293 3.08 4.77 12.36
N GLY A 294 3.13 3.63 11.66
CA GLY A 294 3.59 2.36 12.22
C GLY A 294 4.41 1.57 11.20
N ILE A 295 5.38 0.80 11.70
CA ILE A 295 6.22 -0.10 10.92
C ILE A 295 6.30 -1.43 11.67
N ILE A 296 6.13 -2.54 10.95
CA ILE A 296 6.34 -3.90 11.45
C ILE A 296 7.38 -4.56 10.55
N MET A 297 8.45 -5.07 11.14
CA MET A 297 9.60 -5.56 10.39
C MET A 297 10.19 -6.80 11.06
N ASN A 298 10.80 -7.70 10.25
CA ASN A 298 11.66 -8.74 10.78
C ASN A 298 13.03 -8.13 11.15
N PRO A 299 13.44 -8.17 12.43
CA PRO A 299 14.69 -7.51 12.84
C PRO A 299 15.95 -8.19 12.30
N LYS A 300 15.88 -9.47 11.89
CA LYS A 300 17.02 -10.26 11.39
C LYS A 300 17.26 -10.07 9.90
N THR A 301 16.18 -9.89 9.13
CA THR A 301 16.24 -9.83 7.66
C THR A 301 16.02 -8.44 7.09
N GLY A 302 15.38 -7.54 7.84
CA GLY A 302 14.97 -6.23 7.37
C GLY A 302 13.67 -6.23 6.53
N GLN A 303 13.01 -7.38 6.38
CA GLN A 303 11.75 -7.51 5.65
C GLN A 303 10.65 -6.72 6.33
N ILE A 304 10.00 -5.81 5.59
CA ILE A 304 8.88 -5.00 6.08
C ILE A 304 7.58 -5.77 5.87
N TYR A 305 6.94 -6.19 6.96
CA TYR A 305 5.65 -6.88 6.92
C TYR A 305 4.46 -5.93 6.81
N ALA A 306 4.57 -4.74 7.39
CA ALA A 306 3.61 -3.66 7.26
C ALA A 306 4.25 -2.30 7.48
N MET A 307 3.77 -1.28 6.77
CA MET A 307 4.16 0.11 6.93
C MET A 307 2.99 1.02 6.58
N ALA A 308 2.53 1.82 7.53
CA ALA A 308 1.37 2.66 7.37
C ALA A 308 1.58 4.06 7.92
N THR A 309 0.89 5.02 7.33
CA THR A 309 0.68 6.38 7.84
C THR A 309 -0.82 6.60 7.99
N SER A 310 -1.26 7.28 9.04
CA SER A 310 -2.68 7.62 9.20
C SER A 310 -3.19 8.49 8.06
N ASP A 311 -4.51 8.49 7.87
CA ASP A 311 -5.20 9.21 6.79
C ASP A 311 -4.75 8.77 5.39
N PRO A 312 -4.83 7.45 5.09
CA PRO A 312 -4.40 6.93 3.80
C PRO A 312 -5.32 7.47 2.68
N TYR A 313 -4.75 7.74 1.52
CA TYR A 313 -5.49 8.13 0.32
C TYR A 313 -5.83 6.92 -0.55
N ASP A 314 -6.82 7.04 -1.45
CA ASP A 314 -7.10 6.02 -2.46
C ASP A 314 -6.21 6.23 -3.70
N PRO A 315 -5.28 5.31 -4.03
CA PRO A 315 -4.45 5.41 -5.23
C PRO A 315 -5.25 5.33 -6.55
N ASN A 316 -6.51 4.87 -6.54
CA ASN A 316 -7.39 4.92 -7.70
C ASN A 316 -7.87 6.35 -7.99
N GLU A 317 -7.92 7.21 -6.96
CA GLU A 317 -8.32 8.61 -7.04
C GLU A 317 -7.32 9.52 -6.29
N PRO A 318 -6.03 9.54 -6.67
CA PRO A 318 -4.96 10.15 -5.88
C PRO A 318 -5.13 11.67 -5.71
N ALA A 319 -5.90 12.32 -6.58
CA ALA A 319 -6.19 13.75 -6.50
C ALA A 319 -7.32 14.09 -5.49
N ALA A 320 -8.10 13.12 -5.05
CA ALA A 320 -9.09 13.32 -3.99
C ALA A 320 -8.36 13.59 -2.65
N ILE A 321 -8.82 14.59 -1.91
CA ILE A 321 -8.23 14.92 -0.60
C ILE A 321 -8.85 13.99 0.44
N SER A 322 -8.02 13.17 1.10
CA SER A 322 -8.44 12.18 2.09
C SER A 322 -8.80 12.80 3.44
N ASP A 323 -8.14 13.89 3.85
CA ASP A 323 -8.48 14.60 5.09
C ASP A 323 -9.76 15.42 4.93
N GLU A 324 -10.83 15.00 5.61
CA GLU A 324 -12.16 15.64 5.53
C GLU A 324 -12.15 17.12 5.90
N LYS A 325 -11.33 17.51 6.87
CA LYS A 325 -11.21 18.91 7.29
C LYS A 325 -10.60 19.76 6.18
N THR A 326 -9.49 19.33 5.62
CA THR A 326 -8.83 20.03 4.51
C THR A 326 -9.71 20.06 3.27
N ALA A 327 -10.42 18.95 2.96
CA ALA A 327 -11.39 18.90 1.87
C ALA A 327 -12.52 19.92 2.05
N ALA A 328 -13.08 20.03 3.27
CA ALA A 328 -14.12 21.01 3.58
C ALA A 328 -13.60 22.47 3.50
N GLU A 329 -12.38 22.71 3.92
CA GLU A 329 -11.75 24.04 3.81
C GLU A 329 -11.49 24.43 2.34
N LEU A 330 -11.06 23.48 1.49
CA LEU A 330 -10.89 23.69 0.05
C LEU A 330 -12.23 23.97 -0.65
N ALA A 331 -13.30 23.24 -0.29
CA ALA A 331 -14.62 23.44 -0.86
C ALA A 331 -15.21 24.84 -0.58
N GLY A 332 -14.68 25.57 0.43
CA GLY A 332 -15.04 26.94 0.76
C GLY A 332 -14.26 28.00 -0.02
N LEU A 333 -13.26 27.64 -0.81
CA LEU A 333 -12.40 28.55 -1.56
C LEU A 333 -12.79 28.58 -3.05
N ASP A 334 -12.43 29.68 -3.73
CA ASP A 334 -12.53 29.78 -5.18
C ASP A 334 -11.42 28.94 -5.83
N GLU A 335 -11.78 27.95 -6.66
CA GLU A 335 -10.87 27.02 -7.32
C GLU A 335 -9.82 27.73 -8.20
N ASP A 336 -10.13 28.91 -8.75
CA ASP A 336 -9.20 29.69 -9.55
C ASP A 336 -8.22 30.52 -8.69
N SER A 337 -8.46 30.63 -7.39
CA SER A 337 -7.62 31.41 -6.48
C SER A 337 -6.25 30.75 -6.25
N ASN A 338 -5.24 31.58 -5.97
CA ASN A 338 -3.91 31.10 -5.60
C ASN A 338 -3.93 30.34 -4.25
N ASP A 339 -4.80 30.76 -3.34
CA ASP A 339 -4.94 30.15 -2.02
C ASP A 339 -5.48 28.72 -2.12
N TYR A 340 -6.48 28.50 -2.98
CA TYR A 340 -6.98 27.15 -3.27
C TYR A 340 -5.87 26.25 -3.83
N LYS A 341 -5.19 26.71 -4.90
CA LYS A 341 -4.13 25.95 -5.57
C LYS A 341 -2.97 25.60 -4.64
N GLN A 342 -2.53 26.55 -3.81
CA GLN A 342 -1.46 26.29 -2.85
C GLN A 342 -1.90 25.29 -1.80
N LYS A 343 -3.07 25.46 -1.21
CA LYS A 343 -3.60 24.56 -0.18
C LYS A 343 -3.83 23.15 -0.72
N GLN A 344 -4.30 23.01 -1.96
CA GLN A 344 -4.44 21.72 -2.63
C GLN A 344 -3.09 21.02 -2.83
N LEU A 345 -2.08 21.76 -3.30
CA LEU A 345 -0.72 21.23 -3.47
C LEU A 345 -0.10 20.79 -2.13
N ASP A 346 -0.31 21.55 -1.07
CA ASP A 346 0.16 21.22 0.26
C ASP A 346 -0.53 19.95 0.79
N ALA A 347 -1.86 19.83 0.57
CA ALA A 347 -2.64 18.64 0.94
C ALA A 347 -2.18 17.39 0.19
N TRP A 348 -2.00 17.47 -1.14
CA TRP A 348 -1.48 16.37 -1.94
C TRP A 348 -0.07 15.98 -1.51
N SER A 349 0.81 16.95 -1.30
CA SER A 349 2.17 16.72 -0.84
C SER A 349 2.21 16.01 0.51
N LEU A 350 1.25 16.26 1.39
CA LEU A 350 1.14 15.64 2.69
C LEU A 350 0.58 14.22 2.60
N GLN A 351 -0.55 14.02 1.88
CA GLN A 351 -1.23 12.71 1.83
C GLN A 351 -0.44 11.64 1.07
N TRP A 352 0.34 12.03 0.03
CA TRP A 352 1.16 11.08 -0.73
C TRP A 352 2.49 10.73 -0.05
N LYS A 353 2.86 11.50 0.98
CA LYS A 353 4.15 11.36 1.67
C LYS A 353 4.11 10.22 2.69
N ASN A 354 5.05 9.30 2.59
CA ASN A 354 5.27 8.26 3.57
C ASN A 354 6.02 8.81 4.80
N LYS A 355 5.28 9.09 5.89
CA LYS A 355 5.84 9.66 7.12
C LYS A 355 6.96 8.82 7.72
N ALA A 356 6.84 7.49 7.62
CA ALA A 356 7.81 6.56 8.21
C ALA A 356 9.22 6.68 7.59
N VAL A 357 9.30 7.13 6.34
CA VAL A 357 10.55 7.18 5.55
C VAL A 357 11.06 8.62 5.36
N SER A 358 10.15 9.57 5.21
CA SER A 358 10.47 10.92 4.73
C SER A 358 10.39 12.03 5.78
N GLU A 359 9.91 11.75 6.98
CA GLU A 359 9.83 12.75 8.06
C GLU A 359 10.73 12.38 9.24
N THR A 360 11.31 13.41 9.86
CA THR A 360 12.18 13.22 11.03
C THR A 360 11.49 13.69 12.30
N TYR A 361 11.75 12.99 13.40
CA TYR A 361 11.24 13.32 14.72
C TYR A 361 12.33 13.14 15.79
N ASN A 362 12.14 13.71 16.95
CA ASN A 362 12.98 13.42 18.12
C ASN A 362 12.53 12.08 18.73
N PRO A 363 13.40 11.04 18.76
CA PRO A 363 12.98 9.69 19.18
C PRO A 363 12.70 9.57 20.68
N GLY A 364 13.13 10.54 21.48
CA GLY A 364 12.93 10.53 22.93
C GLY A 364 13.50 9.27 23.56
N SER A 365 12.83 8.75 24.58
CA SER A 365 13.32 7.63 25.38
C SER A 365 13.48 6.31 24.65
N VAL A 366 12.95 6.12 23.43
CA VAL A 366 13.28 4.95 22.58
C VAL A 366 14.78 4.94 22.25
N PHE A 367 15.38 6.11 22.06
CA PHE A 367 16.82 6.24 21.80
C PHE A 367 17.72 5.78 22.96
N LYS A 368 17.20 5.69 24.18
CA LYS A 368 17.93 5.17 25.34
C LYS A 368 18.46 3.75 25.11
N VAL A 369 17.77 2.96 24.29
CA VAL A 369 18.21 1.62 23.87
C VAL A 369 19.58 1.72 23.15
N ILE A 370 19.71 2.68 22.27
CA ILE A 370 20.96 2.91 21.50
C ILE A 370 22.08 3.40 22.43
N THR A 371 21.79 4.35 23.30
CA THR A 371 22.75 4.88 24.28
C THR A 371 23.21 3.77 25.25
N GLY A 372 22.28 2.96 25.74
CA GLY A 372 22.55 1.86 26.65
C GLY A 372 23.38 0.76 26.02
N ALA A 373 22.99 0.30 24.83
CA ALA A 373 23.71 -0.71 24.05
C ALA A 373 25.16 -0.25 23.76
N SER A 374 25.34 1.00 23.34
CA SER A 374 26.67 1.58 23.09
C SER A 374 27.54 1.63 24.35
N ALA A 375 26.94 2.01 25.49
CA ALA A 375 27.66 2.11 26.73
C ALA A 375 28.08 0.73 27.32
N LEU A 376 27.22 -0.29 27.15
CA LEU A 376 27.55 -1.68 27.49
C LEU A 376 28.64 -2.24 26.61
N GLU A 377 28.57 -2.05 25.28
CA GLU A 377 29.52 -2.54 24.31
C GLU A 377 30.94 -1.99 24.56
N GLU A 378 31.05 -0.68 24.83
CA GLU A 378 32.31 -0.04 25.17
C GLU A 378 32.75 -0.31 26.61
N LYS A 379 31.97 -1.07 27.39
CA LYS A 379 32.22 -1.32 28.81
C LYS A 379 32.37 -0.02 29.63
N ALA A 380 31.78 1.06 29.15
CA ALA A 380 31.68 2.32 29.89
C ALA A 380 30.77 2.19 31.12
N ILE A 381 29.84 1.22 31.06
CA ILE A 381 29.03 0.76 32.18
C ILE A 381 28.95 -0.77 32.18
N THR A 382 28.51 -1.30 33.33
CA THR A 382 28.11 -2.70 33.51
C THR A 382 26.64 -2.75 33.94
N PRO A 383 25.93 -3.88 33.77
CA PRO A 383 24.54 -4.01 34.23
C PRO A 383 24.35 -3.69 35.73
N ASN A 384 25.38 -3.90 36.57
CA ASN A 384 25.34 -3.68 37.99
C ASN A 384 25.78 -2.26 38.43
N ASP A 385 26.18 -1.39 37.50
CA ASP A 385 26.48 0.00 37.84
C ASP A 385 25.23 0.73 38.31
N THR A 386 25.36 1.60 39.30
CA THR A 386 24.25 2.35 39.85
C THR A 386 24.27 3.82 39.47
N PHE A 387 23.10 4.38 39.24
CA PHE A 387 22.88 5.75 38.78
C PHE A 387 21.83 6.44 39.66
N GLY A 388 22.14 7.66 40.10
CA GLY A 388 21.20 8.45 40.91
C GLY A 388 20.24 9.25 40.04
N CYS A 389 18.98 9.39 40.51
CA CYS A 389 18.00 10.23 39.83
C CYS A 389 17.96 11.67 40.40
N GLY A 390 17.58 11.87 41.66
CA GLY A 390 17.42 13.18 42.29
C GLY A 390 16.40 14.09 41.62
N THR A 391 15.49 13.58 40.78
CA THR A 391 14.50 14.26 39.93
C THR A 391 15.09 15.23 38.88
N GLN A 392 16.35 15.62 39.02
CA GLN A 392 17.07 16.51 38.09
C GLN A 392 18.58 16.27 38.15
N ILE A 393 19.29 16.72 37.13
CA ILE A 393 20.75 16.71 37.07
C ILE A 393 21.26 18.00 36.42
N GLN A 394 22.32 18.58 36.99
CA GLN A 394 22.99 19.75 36.44
C GLN A 394 24.15 19.31 35.52
N VAL A 395 24.15 19.83 34.29
CA VAL A 395 25.28 19.66 33.37
C VAL A 395 25.69 21.06 32.89
N GLU A 396 26.88 21.49 33.31
CA GLU A 396 27.34 22.88 33.12
C GLU A 396 26.33 23.89 33.72
N ASP A 397 25.79 24.78 32.86
CA ASP A 397 24.81 25.78 33.23
C ASP A 397 23.34 25.36 32.98
N THR A 398 23.13 24.13 32.51
CA THR A 398 21.81 23.61 32.12
C THR A 398 21.31 22.57 33.12
N THR A 399 20.08 22.71 33.59
CA THR A 399 19.39 21.75 34.43
C THR A 399 18.47 20.88 33.59
N PHE A 400 18.68 19.56 33.66
CA PHE A 400 17.79 18.57 33.03
C PHE A 400 16.91 17.92 34.10
N HIS A 401 15.63 17.77 33.76
CA HIS A 401 14.63 17.19 34.66
C HIS A 401 14.30 15.74 34.27
N CYS A 402 14.04 14.91 35.28
CA CYS A 402 13.37 13.65 35.08
C CYS A 402 11.90 13.91 34.65
N TRP A 403 11.31 12.98 33.91
CA TRP A 403 9.88 13.03 33.62
C TRP A 403 9.02 12.81 34.86
N SER A 404 9.55 12.02 35.83
CA SER A 404 8.92 11.76 37.11
C SER A 404 9.20 12.91 38.10
N THR A 405 8.17 13.32 38.82
CA THR A 405 8.25 14.27 39.93
C THR A 405 8.75 13.61 41.20
N THR A 406 8.73 12.27 41.25
CA THR A 406 9.23 11.46 42.37
C THR A 406 10.63 10.97 42.06
N ASP A 407 11.54 11.07 43.01
CA ASP A 407 12.90 10.58 42.88
C ASP A 407 12.93 9.04 42.80
N HIS A 408 13.58 8.53 41.76
CA HIS A 408 13.81 7.09 41.59
C HIS A 408 14.94 6.56 42.52
N GLY A 409 15.67 7.44 43.20
CA GLY A 409 16.79 7.06 44.04
C GLY A 409 18.00 6.52 43.30
N SER A 410 18.72 5.58 43.93
CA SER A 410 19.81 4.85 43.29
C SER A 410 19.26 3.60 42.63
N GLN A 411 19.50 3.45 41.33
CA GLN A 411 18.97 2.40 40.47
C GLN A 411 20.08 1.81 39.62
N ASP A 412 20.07 0.51 39.38
CA ASP A 412 20.96 -0.14 38.42
C ASP A 412 20.54 0.19 36.97
N PHE A 413 21.25 -0.38 36.01
CA PHE A 413 20.99 -0.07 34.58
C PHE A 413 19.61 -0.55 34.12
N ALA A 414 19.20 -1.76 34.54
CA ALA A 414 17.89 -2.30 34.18
C ALA A 414 16.74 -1.46 34.79
N GLN A 415 16.86 -1.08 36.06
CA GLN A 415 15.89 -0.19 36.70
C GLN A 415 15.87 1.21 36.07
N ALA A 416 17.03 1.73 35.65
CA ALA A 416 17.10 3.03 34.95
C ALA A 416 16.41 2.98 33.61
N MET A 417 16.47 1.84 32.88
CA MET A 417 15.76 1.60 31.62
C MET A 417 14.26 1.45 31.87
N LEU A 418 13.84 0.65 32.87
CA LEU A 418 12.47 0.45 33.29
C LEU A 418 11.80 1.79 33.65
N ASN A 419 12.43 2.55 34.54
CA ASN A 419 11.96 3.87 35.00
C ASN A 419 12.10 4.95 33.92
N SER A 420 12.72 4.64 32.79
CA SER A 420 13.02 5.62 31.75
C SER A 420 13.67 6.91 32.29
N CYS A 421 14.59 6.76 33.23
CA CYS A 421 15.14 7.86 34.03
C CYS A 421 16.11 8.74 33.21
N ASN A 422 15.76 10.01 32.94
CA ASN A 422 16.61 10.94 32.19
C ASN A 422 17.94 11.21 32.91
N PRO A 423 18.00 11.55 34.21
CA PRO A 423 19.26 11.77 34.92
C PRO A 423 20.21 10.57 34.86
N ALA A 424 19.71 9.33 34.94
CA ALA A 424 20.52 8.14 34.82
C ALA A 424 21.13 8.02 33.42
N PHE A 425 20.34 8.23 32.36
CA PHE A 425 20.84 8.15 30.98
C PHE A 425 21.80 9.28 30.61
N ILE A 426 21.65 10.46 31.19
CA ILE A 426 22.66 11.52 31.11
C ILE A 426 24.00 11.06 31.70
N GLN A 427 23.98 10.45 32.90
CA GLN A 427 25.20 9.91 33.51
C GLN A 427 25.82 8.80 32.66
N ILE A 428 25.02 7.89 32.07
CA ILE A 428 25.46 6.85 31.16
C ILE A 428 26.12 7.46 29.92
N GLY A 429 25.46 8.43 29.26
CA GLY A 429 26.02 9.12 28.10
C GLY A 429 27.30 9.88 28.39
N MET A 430 27.37 10.53 29.57
CA MET A 430 28.61 11.21 30.01
C MET A 430 29.75 10.21 30.27
N LYS A 431 29.48 9.01 30.81
CA LYS A 431 30.49 7.94 30.93
C LYS A 431 30.95 7.42 29.57
N LEU A 432 30.05 7.30 28.60
CA LEU A 432 30.36 6.91 27.22
C LEU A 432 31.22 7.97 26.51
N GLY A 433 30.92 9.25 26.73
CA GLY A 433 31.61 10.39 26.16
C GLY A 433 31.22 10.71 24.72
N SER A 434 31.41 11.98 24.32
CA SER A 434 30.95 12.53 23.03
C SER A 434 31.52 11.78 21.82
N GLU A 435 32.81 11.42 21.85
CA GLU A 435 33.47 10.75 20.72
C GLU A 435 32.82 9.38 20.46
N LYS A 436 32.68 8.55 21.50
CA LYS A 436 32.07 7.22 21.39
C LYS A 436 30.60 7.30 21.07
N PHE A 437 29.87 8.23 21.70
CA PHE A 437 28.46 8.48 21.36
C PHE A 437 28.28 8.76 19.87
N CYS A 438 29.03 9.69 19.28
CA CYS A 438 28.96 9.98 17.86
C CYS A 438 29.42 8.82 16.98
N GLN A 439 30.43 8.03 17.42
CA GLN A 439 30.86 6.83 16.72
C GLN A 439 29.73 5.81 16.60
N TYR A 440 29.03 5.51 17.71
CA TYR A 440 27.90 4.56 17.72
C TYR A 440 26.65 5.14 17.03
N TYR A 441 26.40 6.44 17.14
CA TYR A 441 25.35 7.10 16.39
C TYR A 441 25.49 6.84 14.87
N ASN A 442 26.72 6.98 14.35
CA ASN A 442 27.01 6.64 12.96
C ASN A 442 26.97 5.12 12.70
N ALA A 443 27.47 4.30 13.62
CA ALA A 443 27.49 2.85 13.46
C ALA A 443 26.09 2.25 13.39
N PHE A 444 25.13 2.77 14.16
CA PHE A 444 23.72 2.42 14.11
C PHE A 444 22.98 2.98 12.89
N GLY A 445 23.64 3.73 12.01
CA GLY A 445 23.12 4.14 10.71
C GLY A 445 22.36 5.48 10.69
N PHE A 446 22.40 6.28 11.76
CA PHE A 446 21.58 7.51 11.84
C PHE A 446 22.05 8.66 10.93
N ASN A 447 23.31 8.70 10.48
CA ASN A 447 23.81 9.74 9.58
C ASN A 447 23.90 9.30 8.12
N GLU A 448 23.20 8.24 7.77
CA GLU A 448 23.13 7.71 6.41
C GLU A 448 21.71 7.23 6.12
N LEU A 449 21.35 7.13 4.84
CA LEU A 449 20.11 6.51 4.42
C LEU A 449 20.12 5.03 4.80
N THR A 450 18.96 4.48 5.17
CA THR A 450 18.83 3.05 5.46
C THR A 450 19.00 2.22 4.19
N GLY A 451 18.69 2.81 3.03
CA GLY A 451 18.71 2.15 1.74
C GLY A 451 17.45 1.31 1.50
N ILE A 452 16.36 1.63 2.20
CA ILE A 452 15.04 1.03 1.91
C ILE A 452 14.67 1.29 0.45
N ASP A 453 14.03 0.33 -0.16
CA ASP A 453 13.57 0.36 -1.55
C ASP A 453 12.27 1.18 -1.74
N LEU A 454 12.27 2.39 -1.18
CA LEU A 454 11.22 3.41 -1.33
C LEU A 454 11.85 4.76 -1.68
N PRO A 455 11.15 5.60 -2.46
CA PRO A 455 11.66 6.92 -2.79
C PRO A 455 11.53 7.91 -1.62
N ALA A 456 12.21 9.05 -1.74
CA ALA A 456 12.13 10.20 -0.83
C ALA A 456 12.54 9.89 0.63
N GLU A 457 13.48 8.94 0.84
CA GLU A 457 14.06 8.70 2.15
C GLU A 457 14.82 9.95 2.62
N SER A 458 14.51 10.44 3.83
CA SER A 458 15.16 11.59 4.47
C SER A 458 16.34 11.16 5.34
N ASN A 459 17.36 12.01 5.37
CA ASN A 459 18.44 11.86 6.33
C ASN A 459 18.02 12.41 7.71
N SER A 460 18.66 11.86 8.76
CA SER A 460 18.57 12.40 10.11
C SER A 460 19.18 13.80 10.21
N ILE A 461 18.77 14.54 11.23
CA ILE A 461 19.38 15.80 11.64
C ILE A 461 20.11 15.56 12.96
N SER A 462 21.42 15.57 12.93
CA SER A 462 22.27 15.27 14.10
C SER A 462 23.27 16.36 14.42
N MET A 463 23.69 16.38 15.68
CA MET A 463 24.76 17.26 16.13
C MET A 463 26.12 16.65 15.75
N PRO A 464 26.98 17.34 14.99
CA PRO A 464 28.30 16.86 14.65
C PRO A 464 29.22 16.84 15.90
N LEU A 465 30.22 15.94 15.90
CA LEU A 465 31.14 15.80 17.03
C LEU A 465 31.81 17.12 17.45
N SER A 466 32.13 18.00 16.49
CA SER A 466 32.72 19.32 16.77
C SER A 466 31.85 20.21 17.67
N ASN A 467 30.55 19.97 17.69
CA ASN A 467 29.54 20.73 18.42
C ASN A 467 28.93 19.94 19.58
N MET A 468 29.34 18.66 19.76
CA MET A 468 28.84 17.75 20.79
C MET A 468 29.53 18.06 22.14
N GLY A 469 29.16 19.19 22.75
CA GLY A 469 29.57 19.54 24.11
C GLY A 469 28.82 18.71 25.17
N PRO A 470 29.13 18.90 26.48
CA PRO A 470 28.49 18.16 27.56
C PRO A 470 26.96 18.30 27.59
N VAL A 471 26.43 19.50 27.36
CA VAL A 471 24.99 19.78 27.36
C VAL A 471 24.29 19.07 26.18
N GLN A 472 24.90 19.11 25.00
CA GLN A 472 24.36 18.44 23.80
C GLN A 472 24.41 16.92 23.97
N LEU A 473 25.51 16.38 24.52
CA LEU A 473 25.62 14.96 24.82
C LEU A 473 24.56 14.51 25.82
N ALA A 474 24.35 15.30 26.91
CA ALA A 474 23.35 15.01 27.90
C ALA A 474 21.95 14.89 27.29
N SER A 475 21.55 15.89 26.49
CA SER A 475 20.28 15.90 25.78
C SER A 475 20.15 14.77 24.75
N SER A 476 21.19 14.51 23.97
CA SER A 476 21.24 13.44 22.96
C SER A 476 21.14 12.05 23.59
N SER A 477 21.66 11.85 24.82
CA SER A 477 21.68 10.55 25.52
C SER A 477 20.30 9.99 25.79
N PHE A 478 19.26 10.84 25.85
CA PHE A 478 17.87 10.41 25.99
C PHE A 478 16.98 10.82 24.81
N GLY A 479 17.57 11.18 23.64
CA GLY A 479 16.89 11.28 22.36
C GLY A 479 16.20 12.63 22.09
N GLN A 480 16.65 13.75 22.66
CA GLN A 480 15.99 15.05 22.49
C GLN A 480 16.67 16.00 21.46
N THR A 481 17.97 15.88 21.22
CA THR A 481 18.69 16.83 20.34
C THR A 481 18.67 16.39 18.86
N ASN A 482 18.75 15.10 18.61
CA ASN A 482 18.83 14.57 17.26
C ASN A 482 17.43 14.23 16.74
N LYS A 483 17.19 14.47 15.45
CA LYS A 483 15.99 14.04 14.74
C LYS A 483 16.35 12.89 13.79
N VAL A 484 15.56 11.82 13.80
CA VAL A 484 15.74 10.62 12.99
C VAL A 484 14.43 10.25 12.32
N THR A 485 14.46 9.52 11.20
CA THR A 485 13.25 8.99 10.61
C THR A 485 12.78 7.74 11.39
N PRO A 486 11.47 7.42 11.39
CA PRO A 486 10.97 6.19 12.00
C PRO A 486 11.65 4.95 11.47
N ILE A 487 11.93 4.88 10.15
CA ILE A 487 12.64 3.73 9.55
C ILE A 487 14.10 3.63 10.04
N GLN A 488 14.81 4.75 10.23
CA GLN A 488 16.14 4.73 10.84
C GLN A 488 16.08 4.23 12.29
N MET A 489 15.06 4.69 13.05
CA MET A 489 14.93 4.30 14.47
C MET A 489 14.66 2.80 14.62
N ILE A 490 13.70 2.23 13.88
CA ILE A 490 13.39 0.80 13.96
C ILE A 490 14.55 -0.06 13.46
N THR A 491 15.27 0.38 12.42
CA THR A 491 16.46 -0.31 11.89
C THR A 491 17.60 -0.35 12.93
N ALA A 492 17.86 0.77 13.58
CA ALA A 492 18.86 0.85 14.65
C ALA A 492 18.43 0.04 15.88
N TYR A 493 17.16 0.08 16.24
CA TYR A 493 16.59 -0.71 17.33
C TYR A 493 16.72 -2.21 17.04
N SER A 494 16.46 -2.63 15.79
CA SER A 494 16.65 -4.01 15.35
C SER A 494 18.08 -4.46 15.55
N ALA A 495 19.07 -3.64 15.22
CA ALA A 495 20.46 -3.96 15.45
C ALA A 495 20.80 -4.13 16.94
N ALA A 496 20.09 -3.43 17.83
CA ALA A 496 20.30 -3.60 19.27
C ALA A 496 19.77 -4.94 19.83
N ILE A 497 18.88 -5.64 19.11
CA ILE A 497 18.18 -6.84 19.59
C ILE A 497 18.43 -8.11 18.76
N ASN A 498 19.03 -8.02 17.57
CA ASN A 498 19.19 -9.13 16.62
C ASN A 498 20.59 -9.76 16.58
N GLY A 499 21.42 -9.54 17.60
CA GLY A 499 22.82 -9.96 17.62
C GLY A 499 23.80 -8.87 17.19
N GLY A 500 23.34 -7.64 17.05
CA GLY A 500 24.15 -6.47 16.72
C GLY A 500 24.24 -6.13 15.24
N TYR A 501 23.47 -6.78 14.37
CA TYR A 501 23.58 -6.64 12.92
C TYR A 501 22.67 -5.53 12.39
N LEU A 502 23.26 -4.50 11.78
CA LEU A 502 22.51 -3.46 11.08
C LEU A 502 22.15 -3.99 9.68
N VAL A 503 20.87 -4.24 9.45
CA VAL A 503 20.33 -4.76 8.19
C VAL A 503 19.71 -3.63 7.36
N THR A 504 19.66 -3.80 6.04
CA THR A 504 18.93 -2.88 5.15
C THR A 504 17.44 -3.28 5.16
N PRO A 505 16.52 -2.35 5.49
CA PRO A 505 15.09 -2.63 5.37
C PRO A 505 14.69 -2.81 3.90
N GLN A 506 13.75 -3.72 3.62
CA GLN A 506 13.32 -4.04 2.26
C GLN A 506 11.82 -4.33 2.20
N VAL A 507 11.15 -3.73 1.23
CA VAL A 507 9.71 -3.91 0.98
C VAL A 507 9.48 -5.00 -0.05
N VAL A 508 10.30 -5.05 -1.11
CA VAL A 508 10.19 -6.04 -2.19
C VAL A 508 11.00 -7.28 -1.83
N ASN A 509 10.42 -8.46 -2.01
CA ASN A 509 11.06 -9.76 -1.85
C ASN A 509 11.71 -10.22 -3.15
N SER A 510 10.96 -10.15 -4.28
CA SER A 510 11.45 -10.57 -5.58
C SER A 510 10.72 -9.87 -6.71
N ILE A 511 11.36 -9.86 -7.88
CA ILE A 511 10.80 -9.41 -9.15
C ILE A 511 10.69 -10.63 -10.05
N THR A 512 9.53 -10.82 -10.70
CA THR A 512 9.25 -11.96 -11.58
C THR A 512 8.77 -11.46 -12.95
N ASP A 513 9.12 -12.18 -14.02
CA ASP A 513 8.58 -11.92 -15.35
C ASP A 513 7.11 -12.40 -15.49
N GLU A 514 6.47 -12.10 -16.61
CA GLU A 514 5.11 -12.52 -16.96
C GLU A 514 4.86 -14.04 -16.87
N ASN A 515 5.92 -14.85 -16.89
CA ASN A 515 5.86 -16.32 -16.81
C ASN A 515 6.11 -16.83 -15.38
N GLY A 516 6.33 -15.93 -14.42
CA GLY A 516 6.64 -16.24 -13.04
C GLY A 516 8.10 -16.64 -12.79
N ASN A 517 9.02 -16.44 -13.75
CA ASN A 517 10.43 -16.67 -13.53
C ASN A 517 11.04 -15.51 -12.74
N ILE A 518 11.91 -15.82 -11.79
CA ILE A 518 12.58 -14.82 -10.96
C ILE A 518 13.58 -14.05 -11.83
N VAL A 519 13.31 -12.76 -12.05
CA VAL A 519 14.22 -11.79 -12.67
C VAL A 519 15.26 -11.32 -11.65
N LYS A 520 14.81 -11.04 -10.43
CA LYS A 520 15.67 -10.59 -9.33
C LYS A 520 15.09 -11.03 -8.00
N LYS A 521 15.93 -11.59 -7.14
CA LYS A 521 15.60 -11.87 -5.73
C LYS A 521 16.33 -10.88 -4.84
N MET A 522 15.66 -10.38 -3.81
CA MET A 522 16.24 -9.49 -2.83
C MET A 522 16.78 -10.34 -1.67
N ASP A 523 18.10 -10.35 -1.49
CA ASP A 523 18.73 -11.01 -0.37
C ASP A 523 18.83 -10.08 0.84
N THR A 524 18.86 -10.65 2.05
CA THR A 524 19.12 -9.87 3.27
C THR A 524 20.51 -9.23 3.19
N VAL A 525 20.56 -7.92 3.31
CA VAL A 525 21.81 -7.15 3.29
C VAL A 525 22.20 -6.74 4.70
N VAL A 526 23.21 -7.40 5.26
CA VAL A 526 23.83 -6.99 6.52
C VAL A 526 24.89 -5.93 6.20
N ARG A 527 24.66 -4.69 6.64
CA ARG A 527 25.57 -3.57 6.38
C ARG A 527 26.83 -3.66 7.25
N ARG A 528 26.66 -4.02 8.54
CA ARG A 528 27.74 -4.20 9.52
C ARG A 528 27.20 -4.80 10.82
N GLN A 529 28.09 -5.32 11.67
CA GLN A 529 27.79 -5.58 13.07
C GLN A 529 28.19 -4.35 13.89
N VAL A 530 27.28 -3.82 14.69
CA VAL A 530 27.43 -2.58 15.48
C VAL A 530 27.84 -2.86 16.90
N ILE A 531 27.25 -3.90 17.50
CA ILE A 531 27.50 -4.39 18.85
C ILE A 531 27.68 -5.90 18.83
N SER A 532 28.24 -6.47 19.89
CA SER A 532 28.39 -7.91 20.06
C SER A 532 27.03 -8.61 20.32
N GLU A 533 26.98 -9.91 20.04
CA GLU A 533 25.83 -10.75 20.36
C GLU A 533 25.51 -10.76 21.85
N ASP A 534 26.55 -10.74 22.72
CA ASP A 534 26.41 -10.68 24.17
C ASP A 534 25.75 -9.38 24.63
N THR A 535 26.15 -8.23 24.05
CA THR A 535 25.52 -6.94 24.34
C THR A 535 24.06 -6.93 23.89
N SER A 536 23.79 -7.47 22.72
CA SER A 536 22.44 -7.60 22.18
C SER A 536 21.55 -8.49 23.04
N ALA A 537 22.06 -9.64 23.51
CA ALA A 537 21.35 -10.53 24.42
C ALA A 537 21.02 -9.83 25.76
N SER A 538 21.99 -9.11 26.34
CA SER A 538 21.74 -8.32 27.55
C SER A 538 20.69 -7.23 27.35
N MET A 539 20.68 -6.59 26.17
CA MET A 539 19.66 -5.58 25.85
C MET A 539 18.27 -6.20 25.71
N ARG A 540 18.14 -7.39 25.11
CA ARG A 540 16.85 -8.10 25.03
C ARG A 540 16.30 -8.43 26.40
N GLU A 541 17.10 -9.02 27.28
CA GLU A 541 16.73 -9.34 28.68
C GLU A 541 16.28 -8.10 29.46
N ILE A 542 17.01 -6.99 29.33
CA ILE A 542 16.65 -5.74 30.01
C ILE A 542 15.34 -5.17 29.45
N LEU A 543 15.13 -5.21 28.13
CA LEU A 543 13.92 -4.67 27.49
C LEU A 543 12.68 -5.55 27.72
N GLU A 544 12.84 -6.86 27.86
CA GLU A 544 11.79 -7.76 28.34
C GLU A 544 11.38 -7.40 29.77
N GLY A 545 12.35 -7.23 30.68
CA GLY A 545 12.09 -6.78 32.04
C GLY A 545 11.42 -5.41 32.15
N VAL A 546 11.60 -4.52 31.15
CA VAL A 546 10.85 -3.24 31.08
C VAL A 546 9.35 -3.46 30.86
N VAL A 547 8.98 -4.44 30.04
CA VAL A 547 7.57 -4.76 29.76
C VAL A 547 6.96 -5.53 30.92
N GLU A 548 7.62 -6.54 31.45
CA GLU A 548 7.16 -7.36 32.58
C GLU A 548 7.03 -6.56 33.87
N GLY A 549 7.95 -5.64 34.14
CA GLY A 549 8.00 -4.86 35.36
C GLY A 549 6.84 -3.85 35.52
N GLN A 550 6.07 -3.59 34.45
CA GLN A 550 4.93 -2.67 34.47
C GLN A 550 3.73 -3.24 33.69
N PRO A 551 3.14 -4.37 34.15
CA PRO A 551 1.97 -4.94 33.49
C PRO A 551 0.82 -3.92 33.44
N GLY A 552 0.22 -3.76 32.25
CA GLY A 552 -0.90 -2.85 32.02
C GLY A 552 -0.52 -1.39 31.71
N SER A 553 0.76 -1.00 31.82
CA SER A 553 1.24 0.34 31.46
C SER A 553 2.16 0.36 30.25
N ASN A 554 2.67 -0.79 29.83
CA ASN A 554 3.52 -0.98 28.66
C ASN A 554 2.91 -2.06 27.75
N CYS A 555 3.61 -2.48 26.72
CA CYS A 555 3.16 -3.47 25.74
C CYS A 555 3.18 -4.91 26.31
N TYR A 556 2.60 -5.12 27.48
CA TYR A 556 2.51 -6.44 28.11
C TYR A 556 1.30 -7.20 27.55
N ILE A 557 1.55 -8.38 26.97
CA ILE A 557 0.52 -9.32 26.52
C ILE A 557 0.76 -10.63 27.25
N LYS A 558 -0.23 -11.12 27.98
CA LYS A 558 -0.14 -12.32 28.79
C LYS A 558 0.23 -13.54 27.93
N GLY A 559 1.19 -14.32 28.41
CA GLY A 559 1.69 -15.49 27.69
C GLY A 559 2.70 -15.20 26.58
N TYR A 560 3.03 -13.94 26.31
CA TYR A 560 4.04 -13.59 25.30
C TYR A 560 5.25 -12.92 25.93
N ARG A 561 6.43 -13.37 25.53
CA ARG A 561 7.70 -12.74 25.87
C ARG A 561 7.94 -11.54 24.96
N ILE A 562 7.65 -10.35 25.45
CA ILE A 562 7.76 -9.10 24.70
C ILE A 562 8.78 -8.19 25.35
N GLY A 563 9.71 -7.69 24.55
CA GLY A 563 10.58 -6.60 24.95
C GLY A 563 10.13 -5.28 24.33
N GLY A 564 10.35 -4.16 25.01
CA GLY A 564 9.93 -2.89 24.44
C GLY A 564 10.40 -1.64 25.19
N LYS A 565 10.21 -0.49 24.53
CA LYS A 565 10.54 0.82 25.10
C LYS A 565 9.61 1.91 24.62
N SER A 566 9.01 2.65 25.56
CA SER A 566 8.24 3.86 25.28
C SER A 566 9.12 5.08 25.04
N GLY A 567 8.67 5.97 24.16
CA GLY A 567 9.22 7.30 23.94
C GLY A 567 8.16 8.39 24.12
N THR A 568 8.57 9.49 24.70
CA THR A 568 7.80 10.73 24.76
C THR A 568 8.79 11.86 24.58
N SER A 569 8.70 12.59 23.49
CA SER A 569 9.60 13.69 23.17
C SER A 569 8.85 14.98 22.97
N GLN A 570 9.45 16.10 23.40
CA GLN A 570 8.89 17.43 23.19
C GLN A 570 9.35 17.99 21.84
N LYS A 571 8.47 18.65 21.11
CA LYS A 571 8.76 19.35 19.85
C LYS A 571 9.22 20.78 20.14
N ILE A 572 10.33 20.93 20.85
CA ILE A 572 10.83 22.22 21.38
C ILE A 572 11.13 23.21 20.23
N ASP A 573 11.56 22.74 19.07
CA ASP A 573 11.87 23.57 17.91
C ASP A 573 10.62 24.14 17.22
N GLU A 574 9.48 23.48 17.40
CA GLU A 574 8.21 23.83 16.76
C GLU A 574 7.26 24.55 17.72
N ASP A 575 7.35 24.23 19.00
CA ASP A 575 6.53 24.83 20.06
C ASP A 575 7.37 25.27 21.26
N SER A 576 7.58 26.58 21.38
CA SER A 576 8.30 27.18 22.49
C SER A 576 7.59 27.05 23.86
N THR A 577 6.31 26.64 23.87
CA THR A 577 5.57 26.37 25.11
C THR A 577 5.93 25.01 25.71
N GLY A 578 6.51 24.12 24.91
CA GLY A 578 6.89 22.76 25.31
C GLY A 578 5.69 21.86 25.62
N GLN A 579 4.49 22.16 25.08
CA GLN A 579 3.26 21.38 25.29
C GLN A 579 2.96 20.42 24.13
N THR A 580 3.78 20.44 23.09
CA THR A 580 3.64 19.56 21.93
C THR A 580 4.57 18.36 22.05
N TYR A 581 4.01 17.17 21.93
CA TYR A 581 4.74 15.92 22.15
C TYR A 581 4.64 14.99 20.96
N VAL A 582 5.65 14.12 20.79
CA VAL A 582 5.57 12.91 19.97
C VAL A 582 5.54 11.72 20.91
N SER A 583 4.51 10.89 20.78
CA SER A 583 4.32 9.66 21.54
C SER A 583 4.74 8.47 20.71
N SER A 584 5.67 7.65 21.17
CA SER A 584 6.16 6.49 20.42
C SER A 584 6.35 5.27 21.31
N TYR A 585 6.31 4.10 20.70
CA TYR A 585 6.65 2.83 21.33
C TYR A 585 7.32 1.91 20.32
N CYS A 586 8.43 1.26 20.73
CA CYS A 586 9.06 0.21 19.97
C CYS A 586 8.99 -1.09 20.78
N ALA A 587 8.38 -2.13 20.18
CA ALA A 587 8.20 -3.45 20.78
C ALA A 587 8.81 -4.53 19.87
N PHE A 588 9.17 -5.67 20.43
CA PHE A 588 9.63 -6.84 19.70
C PHE A 588 9.23 -8.14 20.39
N ALA A 589 9.06 -9.18 19.61
CA ALA A 589 8.71 -10.51 20.10
C ALA A 589 9.24 -11.63 19.13
N PRO A 590 9.51 -12.85 19.66
CA PRO A 590 9.74 -13.17 21.05
C PRO A 590 10.97 -12.44 21.62
N ALA A 591 11.04 -12.22 22.93
CA ALA A 591 12.15 -11.42 23.51
C ALA A 591 13.51 -12.10 23.41
N ASP A 592 13.56 -13.42 23.48
CA ASP A 592 14.79 -14.21 23.41
C ASP A 592 15.34 -14.38 21.97
N ASP A 593 14.46 -14.52 20.98
CA ASP A 593 14.83 -14.66 19.55
C ASP A 593 13.91 -13.84 18.63
N PRO A 594 14.04 -12.51 18.60
CA PRO A 594 13.07 -11.62 17.95
C PRO A 594 12.83 -11.95 16.47
N GLU A 595 11.56 -12.15 16.10
CA GLU A 595 11.09 -12.36 14.73
C GLU A 595 10.30 -11.16 14.22
N ILE A 596 9.71 -10.39 15.15
CA ILE A 596 8.98 -9.18 14.86
C ILE A 596 9.55 -8.03 15.71
N VAL A 597 9.75 -6.89 15.07
CA VAL A 597 9.93 -5.59 15.72
C VAL A 597 8.90 -4.62 15.15
N MET A 598 8.29 -3.84 16.02
CA MET A 598 7.26 -2.87 15.67
C MET A 598 7.58 -1.51 16.28
N LEU A 599 7.46 -0.46 15.49
CA LEU A 599 7.52 0.93 15.95
C LEU A 599 6.21 1.62 15.61
N VAL A 600 5.58 2.22 16.61
CA VAL A 600 4.43 3.12 16.44
C VAL A 600 4.80 4.51 16.92
N MET A 601 4.35 5.50 16.18
CA MET A 601 4.50 6.92 16.50
C MET A 601 3.18 7.64 16.26
N VAL A 602 2.73 8.40 17.25
CA VAL A 602 1.60 9.33 17.18
C VAL A 602 2.15 10.73 17.43
N ASP A 603 2.10 11.56 16.38
CA ASP A 603 2.74 12.87 16.38
C ASP A 603 1.73 13.95 16.79
N HIS A 604 2.03 14.64 17.88
CA HIS A 604 1.22 15.70 18.45
C HIS A 604 -0.22 15.24 18.80
N PRO A 605 -0.41 14.24 19.68
CA PRO A 605 -1.73 13.93 20.22
C PRO A 605 -2.28 15.14 20.98
N THR A 606 -3.55 15.50 20.73
CA THR A 606 -4.20 16.68 21.32
C THR A 606 -5.11 16.33 22.50
N GLY A 607 -5.24 15.04 22.85
CA GLY A 607 -6.00 14.56 23.99
C GLY A 607 -5.32 14.81 25.35
N GLU A 608 -5.94 14.32 26.43
CA GLU A 608 -5.36 14.41 27.78
C GLU A 608 -4.12 13.53 27.97
N LYS A 609 -3.96 12.51 27.10
CA LYS A 609 -2.84 11.55 27.13
C LYS A 609 -1.79 11.94 26.09
N PHE A 610 -0.52 11.94 26.50
CA PHE A 610 0.60 12.25 25.61
C PHE A 610 1.83 11.38 25.87
N TYR A 611 1.82 10.51 26.89
CA TYR A 611 2.92 9.58 27.12
C TYR A 611 2.85 8.41 26.13
N GLY A 612 4.01 8.01 25.58
CA GLY A 612 4.10 6.88 24.66
C GLY A 612 3.53 5.58 25.21
N SER A 613 3.65 5.35 26.54
CA SER A 613 3.03 4.21 27.21
C SER A 613 1.49 4.27 27.30
N GLN A 614 0.89 5.44 27.11
CA GLN A 614 -0.57 5.63 27.19
C GLN A 614 -1.20 5.76 25.80
N VAL A 615 -0.44 6.20 24.80
CA VAL A 615 -0.92 6.50 23.44
C VAL A 615 -0.44 5.43 22.46
N ALA A 616 0.87 5.16 22.40
CA ALA A 616 1.45 4.25 21.41
C ALA A 616 1.50 2.77 21.86
N ALA A 617 1.72 2.51 23.16
CA ALA A 617 1.76 1.13 23.66
C ALA A 617 0.45 0.36 23.47
N PRO A 618 -0.76 0.93 23.70
CA PRO A 618 -2.01 0.22 23.46
C PRO A 618 -2.18 -0.21 21.98
N ILE A 619 -1.69 0.60 21.05
CA ILE A 619 -1.70 0.26 19.61
C ILE A 619 -0.82 -0.97 19.37
N CYS A 620 0.40 -1.00 19.97
CA CYS A 620 1.28 -2.15 19.86
C CYS A 620 0.66 -3.41 20.48
N VAL A 621 -0.01 -3.29 21.64
CA VAL A 621 -0.73 -4.42 22.27
C VAL A 621 -1.77 -5.00 21.32
N ASN A 622 -2.65 -4.15 20.80
CA ASN A 622 -3.74 -4.59 19.91
C ASN A 622 -3.18 -5.26 18.64
N VAL A 623 -2.21 -4.60 17.98
CA VAL A 623 -1.60 -5.14 16.76
C VAL A 623 -0.86 -6.46 17.03
N LEU A 624 -0.01 -6.52 18.06
CA LEU A 624 0.76 -7.73 18.36
C LEU A 624 -0.14 -8.88 18.83
N SER A 625 -1.25 -8.60 19.54
CA SER A 625 -2.22 -9.62 19.95
C SER A 625 -2.82 -10.36 18.74
N ASP A 626 -3.05 -9.66 17.63
CA ASP A 626 -3.58 -10.23 16.39
C ASP A 626 -2.46 -10.80 15.50
N VAL A 627 -1.31 -10.12 15.42
CA VAL A 627 -0.22 -10.48 14.49
C VAL A 627 0.60 -11.68 15.00
N LEU A 628 0.94 -11.76 16.29
CA LEU A 628 1.79 -12.84 16.80
C LEU A 628 1.23 -14.23 16.52
N PRO A 629 -0.05 -14.55 16.86
CA PRO A 629 -0.60 -15.86 16.54
C PRO A 629 -0.75 -16.08 15.03
N TYR A 630 -1.00 -15.00 14.26
CA TYR A 630 -1.09 -15.09 12.80
C TYR A 630 0.23 -15.54 12.15
N VAL A 631 1.37 -15.06 12.64
CA VAL A 631 2.70 -15.46 12.14
C VAL A 631 3.24 -16.73 12.79
N GLY A 632 2.45 -17.40 13.66
CA GLY A 632 2.80 -18.66 14.29
C GLY A 632 3.57 -18.54 15.60
N ILE A 633 3.61 -17.33 16.20
CA ILE A 633 4.15 -17.10 17.54
C ILE A 633 2.99 -17.20 18.52
N PHE A 634 2.93 -18.27 19.29
CA PHE A 634 1.80 -18.54 20.20
C PHE A 634 2.15 -18.23 21.65
N PRO A 635 1.13 -17.92 22.48
CA PRO A 635 1.38 -17.60 23.89
C PRO A 635 1.81 -18.85 24.66
N GLU A 636 2.78 -18.70 25.54
CA GLU A 636 3.20 -19.67 26.53
C GLU A 636 2.71 -19.21 27.91
N TYR A 637 1.88 -20.01 28.56
CA TYR A 637 1.30 -19.65 29.86
C TYR A 637 1.86 -20.54 30.97
N ASP A 638 2.15 -19.97 32.13
CA ASP A 638 2.43 -20.75 33.33
C ASP A 638 1.14 -21.35 33.96
N GLU A 639 1.27 -22.30 34.92
CA GLU A 639 0.10 -22.94 35.58
C GLU A 639 -0.87 -21.94 36.20
N SER A 640 -0.37 -20.83 36.78
CA SER A 640 -1.19 -19.83 37.43
C SER A 640 -1.92 -18.96 36.40
N GLU A 641 -1.25 -18.64 35.30
CA GLU A 641 -1.81 -17.92 34.17
C GLU A 641 -2.91 -18.67 33.46
N LEU A 642 -2.71 -20.00 33.30
CA LEU A 642 -3.72 -20.89 32.73
C LEU A 642 -4.98 -21.02 33.58
N ALA A 643 -4.82 -21.12 34.91
CA ALA A 643 -5.95 -21.14 35.82
C ALA A 643 -6.81 -19.88 35.71
N ASP A 644 -6.20 -18.74 35.44
CA ASP A 644 -6.90 -17.47 35.22
C ASP A 644 -7.53 -17.36 33.83
N LEU A 645 -7.02 -18.11 32.82
CA LEU A 645 -7.54 -18.06 31.46
C LEU A 645 -8.76 -18.97 31.23
N GLN A 646 -8.92 -20.02 32.04
CA GLN A 646 -10.11 -20.89 31.99
C GLN A 646 -11.20 -20.30 32.91
N VAL A 647 -12.25 -19.80 32.27
CA VAL A 647 -13.41 -19.22 32.94
C VAL A 647 -14.49 -20.27 33.14
N SER A 648 -14.98 -20.42 34.36
CA SER A 648 -16.17 -21.22 34.63
C SER A 648 -17.40 -20.46 34.17
N VAL A 649 -18.08 -20.96 33.13
CA VAL A 649 -19.32 -20.35 32.64
C VAL A 649 -20.44 -20.52 33.65
N PRO A 650 -20.94 -19.43 34.27
CA PRO A 650 -22.07 -19.51 35.21
C PRO A 650 -23.36 -19.85 34.46
N SER A 651 -24.36 -20.42 35.16
CA SER A 651 -25.69 -20.52 34.63
C SER A 651 -26.38 -19.15 34.72
N VAL A 652 -26.72 -18.57 33.58
CA VAL A 652 -27.49 -17.31 33.47
C VAL A 652 -28.91 -17.58 32.94
N GLN A 653 -29.38 -18.84 33.02
CA GLN A 653 -30.75 -19.20 32.71
C GLN A 653 -31.74 -18.46 33.61
N TYR A 654 -32.78 -17.91 33.05
CA TYR A 654 -33.79 -17.06 33.69
C TYR A 654 -33.34 -15.63 34.04
N TYR A 655 -32.12 -15.21 33.70
CA TYR A 655 -31.72 -13.81 33.76
C TYR A 655 -32.34 -13.06 32.55
N THR A 656 -32.47 -11.75 32.69
CA THR A 656 -32.71 -10.93 31.49
C THR A 656 -31.50 -11.02 30.57
N VAL A 657 -31.74 -10.82 29.25
CA VAL A 657 -30.65 -10.85 28.28
C VAL A 657 -29.56 -9.84 28.64
N GLU A 658 -29.93 -8.66 29.12
CA GLU A 658 -29.01 -7.60 29.52
C GLU A 658 -28.15 -8.03 30.72
N GLU A 659 -28.77 -8.57 31.78
CA GLU A 659 -28.06 -9.07 32.97
C GLU A 659 -27.14 -10.27 32.64
N ALA A 660 -27.64 -11.19 31.81
CA ALA A 660 -26.89 -12.35 31.37
C ALA A 660 -25.64 -11.96 30.53
N THR A 661 -25.84 -11.06 29.57
CA THR A 661 -24.77 -10.55 28.71
C THR A 661 -23.70 -9.85 29.56
N LYS A 662 -24.10 -8.93 30.42
CA LYS A 662 -23.15 -8.26 31.28
C LYS A 662 -22.41 -9.24 32.21
N THR A 663 -23.09 -10.20 32.80
CA THR A 663 -22.46 -11.20 33.71
C THR A 663 -21.40 -12.02 32.97
N LEU A 664 -21.63 -12.38 31.72
CA LEU A 664 -20.70 -13.18 30.93
C LEU A 664 -19.56 -12.30 30.35
N GLU A 665 -19.87 -11.09 29.90
CA GLU A 665 -18.86 -10.12 29.42
C GLU A 665 -17.92 -9.66 30.55
N ASP A 666 -18.43 -9.47 31.76
CA ASP A 666 -17.61 -9.15 32.97
C ASP A 666 -16.61 -10.29 33.28
N LEU A 667 -16.87 -11.50 32.81
CA LEU A 667 -15.97 -12.67 32.88
C LEU A 667 -15.08 -12.82 31.65
N GLY A 668 -15.13 -11.87 30.70
CA GLY A 668 -14.36 -11.88 29.47
C GLY A 668 -14.82 -12.91 28.43
N LEU A 669 -16.11 -13.27 28.43
CA LEU A 669 -16.71 -14.22 27.49
C LEU A 669 -17.50 -13.48 26.40
N GLU A 670 -17.45 -13.99 25.16
CA GLU A 670 -18.30 -13.48 24.09
C GLU A 670 -19.73 -14.00 24.21
N VAL A 671 -20.72 -13.13 24.02
CA VAL A 671 -22.13 -13.49 24.11
C VAL A 671 -22.82 -13.42 22.75
N LYS A 672 -23.47 -14.52 22.34
CA LYS A 672 -24.28 -14.59 21.13
C LYS A 672 -25.73 -14.88 21.49
N VAL A 673 -26.66 -13.93 21.23
CA VAL A 673 -28.08 -14.07 21.54
C VAL A 673 -28.85 -14.59 20.33
N LYS A 674 -29.68 -15.61 20.55
CA LYS A 674 -30.58 -16.22 19.56
C LYS A 674 -32.03 -16.13 20.02
N GLY A 675 -32.87 -15.49 19.23
CA GLY A 675 -34.29 -15.19 19.53
C GLY A 675 -34.53 -13.72 19.89
N GLU A 676 -35.78 -13.33 20.03
CA GLU A 676 -36.22 -11.94 20.27
C GLU A 676 -36.81 -11.72 21.68
N GLY A 677 -36.76 -12.73 22.55
CA GLY A 677 -37.26 -12.65 23.92
C GLY A 677 -36.32 -11.93 24.88
N ASP A 678 -36.85 -11.36 25.96
CA ASP A 678 -36.10 -10.59 26.95
C ASP A 678 -35.44 -11.45 28.05
N THR A 679 -35.71 -12.77 28.08
CA THR A 679 -35.24 -13.67 29.13
C THR A 679 -34.51 -14.88 28.56
N VAL A 680 -33.39 -15.26 29.16
CA VAL A 680 -32.62 -16.42 28.76
C VAL A 680 -33.32 -17.72 29.21
N VAL A 681 -33.75 -18.54 28.26
CA VAL A 681 -34.39 -19.82 28.57
C VAL A 681 -33.44 -21.01 28.46
N LYS A 682 -32.33 -20.86 27.69
CA LYS A 682 -31.28 -21.84 27.51
C LYS A 682 -29.96 -21.17 27.20
N GLN A 683 -28.84 -21.79 27.58
CA GLN A 683 -27.50 -21.38 27.20
C GLN A 683 -26.63 -22.57 26.74
N THR A 684 -25.61 -22.30 25.95
CA THR A 684 -24.57 -23.26 25.54
C THR A 684 -23.20 -22.56 25.54
N PRO A 685 -22.19 -23.05 26.29
CA PRO A 685 -22.23 -24.22 27.17
C PRO A 685 -22.92 -23.92 28.51
N VAL A 686 -23.24 -24.97 29.26
CA VAL A 686 -23.77 -24.93 30.62
C VAL A 686 -22.72 -25.44 31.57
N ALA A 687 -22.34 -24.65 32.60
CA ALA A 687 -21.45 -25.05 33.70
C ALA A 687 -20.10 -25.68 33.20
N ALA A 688 -19.59 -25.25 32.07
CA ALA A 688 -18.30 -25.69 31.52
C ALA A 688 -17.19 -24.71 31.91
N LYS A 689 -15.95 -25.19 31.96
CA LYS A 689 -14.78 -24.32 31.91
C LYS A 689 -14.39 -24.14 30.45
N ILE A 690 -14.32 -22.89 30.00
CA ILE A 690 -13.86 -22.53 28.65
C ILE A 690 -12.78 -21.46 28.76
N GLU A 691 -11.97 -21.32 27.73
CA GLU A 691 -10.95 -20.30 27.74
C GLU A 691 -11.55 -18.88 27.75
N HIS A 692 -10.84 -17.95 28.32
CA HIS A 692 -11.17 -16.51 28.27
C HIS A 692 -11.32 -16.09 26.80
N GLY A 693 -12.35 -15.33 26.46
CA GLY A 693 -12.72 -15.02 25.08
C GLY A 693 -13.58 -16.07 24.40
N GLY A 694 -13.86 -17.23 25.06
CA GLY A 694 -14.77 -18.23 24.52
C GLY A 694 -16.20 -17.73 24.42
N SER A 695 -17.00 -18.30 23.50
CA SER A 695 -18.33 -17.79 23.20
C SER A 695 -19.44 -18.58 23.89
N VAL A 696 -20.42 -17.87 24.49
CA VAL A 696 -21.63 -18.42 25.10
C VAL A 696 -22.83 -18.03 24.26
N VAL A 697 -23.59 -19.03 23.82
CA VAL A 697 -24.82 -18.81 23.04
C VAL A 697 -26.02 -18.82 24.01
N LEU A 698 -26.77 -17.71 24.04
CA LEU A 698 -27.98 -17.55 24.83
C LEU A 698 -29.21 -17.69 23.91
N TYR A 699 -30.19 -18.51 24.35
CA TYR A 699 -31.45 -18.68 23.66
C TYR A 699 -32.57 -18.07 24.50
N THR A 700 -33.39 -17.23 23.88
CA THR A 700 -34.46 -16.48 24.54
C THR A 700 -35.84 -17.10 24.35
N GLU A 701 -35.96 -18.17 23.54
CA GLU A 701 -37.19 -18.89 23.27
C GLU A 701 -36.96 -20.41 23.40
N ALA A 702 -37.87 -21.12 24.04
CA ALA A 702 -37.75 -22.56 24.29
C ALA A 702 -37.70 -23.42 23.01
N ASN A 703 -38.24 -22.89 21.91
CA ASN A 703 -38.26 -23.50 20.58
C ASN A 703 -37.28 -22.84 19.60
N ALA A 704 -36.39 -21.97 20.07
CA ALA A 704 -35.33 -21.40 19.23
C ALA A 704 -34.52 -22.54 18.58
N LYS A 705 -34.36 -22.45 17.26
CA LYS A 705 -33.62 -23.46 16.50
C LYS A 705 -32.17 -23.40 16.90
N GLU A 706 -31.68 -24.50 17.49
CA GLU A 706 -30.25 -24.64 17.77
C GLU A 706 -29.49 -24.72 16.45
N GLU A 707 -28.52 -23.86 16.29
CA GLU A 707 -27.53 -23.99 15.24
C GLU A 707 -26.56 -25.11 15.62
N THR A 708 -26.50 -26.15 14.83
CA THR A 708 -25.59 -27.27 15.07
C THR A 708 -24.42 -27.23 14.11
N VAL A 709 -23.24 -27.52 14.61
CA VAL A 709 -21.99 -27.56 13.88
C VAL A 709 -21.33 -28.93 14.02
N THR A 710 -20.53 -29.32 13.04
CA THR A 710 -19.80 -30.56 13.06
C THR A 710 -18.48 -30.42 13.78
N VAL A 711 -18.20 -31.23 14.77
CA VAL A 711 -16.94 -31.20 15.51
C VAL A 711 -15.79 -31.64 14.62
N PRO A 712 -14.72 -30.85 14.47
CA PRO A 712 -13.55 -31.23 13.68
C PRO A 712 -12.68 -32.29 14.37
N GLU A 713 -11.77 -32.91 13.63
CA GLU A 713 -10.71 -33.76 14.16
C GLU A 713 -9.61 -32.88 14.74
N LEU A 714 -9.26 -33.08 16.00
CA LEU A 714 -8.27 -32.29 16.72
C LEU A 714 -6.97 -33.05 16.99
N LYS A 715 -6.94 -34.34 16.76
CA LYS A 715 -5.79 -35.19 17.03
C LYS A 715 -4.52 -34.68 16.34
N GLY A 716 -3.44 -34.57 17.09
CA GLY A 716 -2.13 -34.15 16.60
C GLY A 716 -1.97 -32.65 16.43
N LEU A 717 -3.02 -31.85 16.70
CA LEU A 717 -2.93 -30.40 16.73
C LEU A 717 -2.33 -29.91 18.05
N THR A 718 -1.57 -28.83 18.02
CA THR A 718 -1.20 -28.12 19.26
C THR A 718 -2.46 -27.52 19.89
N LYS A 719 -2.34 -27.05 21.12
CA LYS A 719 -3.43 -26.40 21.85
C LYS A 719 -4.01 -25.22 21.04
N GLU A 720 -3.14 -24.35 20.55
CA GLU A 720 -3.49 -23.16 19.78
C GLU A 720 -4.15 -23.53 18.44
N GLN A 721 -3.63 -24.54 17.75
CA GLN A 721 -4.23 -25.03 16.53
C GLN A 721 -5.61 -25.65 16.78
N ALA A 722 -5.76 -26.40 17.87
CA ALA A 722 -7.03 -26.99 18.27
C ALA A 722 -8.05 -25.91 18.63
N ARG A 723 -7.63 -24.86 19.38
CA ARG A 723 -8.45 -23.69 19.71
C ARG A 723 -8.90 -23.00 18.43
N ALA A 724 -7.97 -22.54 17.59
CA ALA A 724 -8.29 -21.85 16.34
C ALA A 724 -9.20 -22.69 15.44
N THR A 725 -9.01 -24.03 15.43
CA THR A 725 -9.88 -24.94 14.68
C THR A 725 -11.29 -24.94 15.26
N LEU A 726 -11.45 -25.04 16.57
CA LEU A 726 -12.78 -25.03 17.21
C LEU A 726 -13.47 -23.67 17.05
N ASP A 727 -12.77 -22.57 17.20
CA ASP A 727 -13.29 -21.21 17.03
C ASP A 727 -13.89 -21.00 15.61
N MET A 728 -13.23 -21.52 14.56
CA MET A 728 -13.78 -21.48 13.19
C MET A 728 -15.14 -22.20 13.06
N TYR A 729 -15.42 -23.19 13.91
CA TYR A 729 -16.71 -23.90 13.94
C TYR A 729 -17.66 -23.34 15.00
N GLY A 730 -17.27 -22.27 15.72
CA GLY A 730 -18.06 -21.68 16.79
C GLY A 730 -18.21 -22.61 18.02
N LEU A 731 -17.17 -23.39 18.31
CA LEU A 731 -17.05 -24.30 19.43
C LEU A 731 -15.97 -23.78 20.39
N ASN A 732 -16.02 -24.21 21.67
CA ASN A 732 -15.04 -23.83 22.68
C ASN A 732 -14.09 -24.99 23.00
N LEU A 733 -12.83 -24.68 23.28
CA LEU A 733 -11.85 -25.62 23.79
C LEU A 733 -11.90 -25.66 25.33
N THR A 734 -11.83 -26.85 25.89
CA THR A 734 -11.43 -27.11 27.28
C THR A 734 -10.17 -27.95 27.25
N ALA A 735 -9.02 -27.35 27.57
CA ALA A 735 -7.76 -28.07 27.59
C ALA A 735 -7.61 -28.86 28.91
N GLU A 736 -7.27 -30.15 28.80
CA GLU A 736 -7.07 -31.06 29.92
C GLU A 736 -5.71 -31.77 29.82
N GLY A 737 -5.20 -32.28 30.95
CA GLY A 737 -3.92 -32.98 31.02
C GLY A 737 -2.79 -32.15 31.57
N SER A 738 -1.77 -32.78 32.16
CA SER A 738 -0.62 -32.11 32.76
C SER A 738 0.47 -31.73 31.75
N GLY A 739 0.27 -32.03 30.49
CA GLY A 739 1.29 -31.84 29.44
C GLY A 739 0.95 -30.83 28.35
N TYR A 740 -0.16 -30.10 28.49
CA TYR A 740 -0.56 -29.16 27.44
C TYR A 740 0.31 -27.85 27.40
N GLU A 741 1.17 -27.69 28.39
CA GLU A 741 2.15 -26.62 28.52
C GLU A 741 3.55 -27.01 28.04
N GLU A 742 3.79 -28.29 27.77
CA GLU A 742 5.09 -28.74 27.37
C GLU A 742 5.31 -28.50 25.86
N GLU A 743 6.49 -28.01 25.48
CA GLU A 743 6.86 -27.82 24.08
C GLU A 743 6.65 -29.11 23.27
N GLY A 744 5.90 -29.01 22.17
CA GLY A 744 5.55 -30.14 21.33
C GLY A 744 4.36 -30.98 21.85
N ALA A 745 3.62 -30.53 22.86
CA ALA A 745 2.38 -31.16 23.28
C ALA A 745 1.33 -31.06 22.17
N VAL A 746 0.69 -32.20 21.87
CA VAL A 746 -0.36 -32.31 20.86
C VAL A 746 -1.60 -32.99 21.42
N ALA A 747 -2.75 -32.66 20.85
CA ALA A 747 -4.02 -33.29 21.16
C ALA A 747 -3.94 -34.80 20.97
N GLN A 748 -4.32 -35.55 21.99
CA GLN A 748 -4.41 -37.00 21.96
C GLN A 748 -5.71 -37.44 21.24
N SER A 749 -5.96 -38.74 21.12
CA SER A 749 -7.12 -39.28 20.43
C SER A 749 -8.46 -39.09 21.18
N ASP A 750 -8.41 -38.62 22.41
CA ASP A 750 -9.59 -38.59 23.31
C ASP A 750 -10.12 -37.14 23.45
N GLN A 751 -10.87 -36.71 22.44
CA GLN A 751 -11.71 -35.50 22.58
C GLN A 751 -13.09 -35.86 23.13
N SER A 752 -13.67 -35.05 24.03
CA SER A 752 -14.93 -35.33 24.71
C SER A 752 -16.12 -35.49 23.78
N VAL A 753 -16.06 -34.91 22.60
CA VAL A 753 -17.04 -35.09 21.52
C VAL A 753 -16.29 -35.54 20.26
N GLY A 754 -16.60 -36.70 19.75
CA GLY A 754 -15.90 -37.30 18.60
C GLY A 754 -16.00 -36.46 17.32
N ALA A 755 -14.92 -36.45 16.51
CA ALA A 755 -14.91 -35.80 15.21
C ALA A 755 -16.07 -36.33 14.31
N GLY A 756 -16.69 -35.40 13.57
CA GLY A 756 -17.84 -35.70 12.72
C GLY A 756 -19.19 -35.70 13.44
N GLN A 757 -19.24 -35.62 14.77
CA GLN A 757 -20.50 -35.48 15.51
C GLN A 757 -21.05 -34.04 15.36
N SER A 758 -22.38 -33.94 15.35
CA SER A 758 -23.07 -32.65 15.29
C SER A 758 -23.48 -32.24 16.70
N VAL A 759 -23.06 -31.05 17.12
CA VAL A 759 -23.35 -30.46 18.44
C VAL A 759 -23.86 -29.03 18.29
N PRO A 760 -24.55 -28.47 19.30
CA PRO A 760 -24.93 -27.07 19.31
C PRO A 760 -23.67 -26.11 19.23
N MET A 761 -23.80 -25.02 18.53
CA MET A 761 -22.79 -23.96 18.54
C MET A 761 -22.54 -23.48 19.99
N GLY A 762 -21.31 -23.16 20.35
CA GLY A 762 -20.90 -22.82 21.69
C GLY A 762 -20.57 -24.03 22.59
N THR A 763 -20.74 -25.26 22.11
CA THR A 763 -20.39 -26.46 22.90
C THR A 763 -18.89 -26.46 23.24
N ALA A 764 -18.58 -26.80 24.50
CA ALA A 764 -17.21 -26.99 24.95
C ALA A 764 -16.74 -28.41 24.61
N VAL A 765 -15.59 -28.51 23.95
CA VAL A 765 -14.94 -29.79 23.60
C VAL A 765 -13.68 -29.94 24.43
N SER A 766 -13.67 -30.88 25.37
CA SER A 766 -12.49 -31.18 26.19
C SER A 766 -11.50 -32.00 25.38
N VAL A 767 -10.24 -31.66 25.44
CA VAL A 767 -9.12 -32.30 24.74
C VAL A 767 -7.95 -32.46 25.69
N THR A 768 -7.42 -33.67 25.77
CA THR A 768 -6.22 -33.98 26.54
C THR A 768 -4.99 -33.77 25.67
N PHE A 769 -4.05 -32.95 26.13
CA PHE A 769 -2.77 -32.74 25.45
C PHE A 769 -1.64 -33.49 26.17
N ALA A 770 -0.71 -34.02 25.42
CA ALA A 770 0.50 -34.64 25.95
C ALA A 770 1.64 -34.57 24.91
N VAL A 771 2.87 -34.51 25.40
CA VAL A 771 4.06 -34.68 24.57
C VAL A 771 4.15 -36.10 24.09
N THR A 772 4.09 -36.31 22.78
CA THR A 772 4.38 -37.64 22.22
C THR A 772 5.88 -37.91 22.35
N SER A 773 6.27 -38.76 23.31
CA SER A 773 7.66 -39.26 23.37
C SER A 773 7.95 -39.93 22.03
N VAL A 774 8.78 -39.32 21.20
CA VAL A 774 9.38 -39.98 20.04
C VAL A 774 10.24 -41.09 20.60
N GLY A 775 9.72 -42.32 20.51
CA GLY A 775 10.47 -43.50 20.95
C GLY A 775 11.83 -43.50 20.23
N SER A 776 12.89 -43.47 21.01
CA SER A 776 14.23 -43.78 20.56
C SER A 776 14.23 -45.19 19.92
N GLN A 777 14.33 -45.22 18.60
CA GLN A 777 14.88 -46.36 17.88
C GLN A 777 16.18 -45.99 17.21
#